data_e338832aa74d7fe0747aa3e38e2e8791
#
_entry.id   e338832aa74d7fe0747aa3e38e2e8791
#
_cell.length_a   1.000
_cell.length_b   1.000
_cell.length_c   1.000
_cell.angle_alpha   90.00
_cell.angle_beta   90.00
_cell.angle_gamma   90.00
#
_symmetry.space_group_name_H-M   'P 1'
#
loop_
_entity.id
_entity.type
_entity.pdbx_description
1 polymer ?
#
loop_
_entity_poly.entity_id
_entity_poly.type
_entity_poly.pdbx_seq_one_letter_code
_entity_poly.pdbx_strand_id
1 'polypeptide(L)'
;MPYLRLLLPTLVFMLAAHGAQVYAPHSVDPGFGADGIKNLYTFAWYSAHNGSVTNFEGMAAPYGEHILYTDQTPLISVLWRWPAQQLGIARWSAPLLMLLVHLSWLLTPFPLFNILRRFRVSSNIAVAGAVGYTLLAPQVARATGHYALAFTLVIPLAWWLALRVVDRSSFSRVAQLILLNAAALFVHAYLGMIAIAFTGLSLGLSWLFFGGMDGRRGIHHLRLLGAALASTMLPIAAFLAVLKLTDDHPCRMLEPYGFFQFTSSVGALLFPQVGPYSSVTRALGLQSGWEGHAYIGVSAALVVVSFPLWGALRPKLWYDAVLRDLLPALIAALVLFTLACGQPFAALGESSLDAIPFLRDFRGIGRFAWPLYFVLTAAAVVVIDKVFATSAPAVGRSLVLGFFLLLVGEAAFLHGQQRRERSDGAHPLFKPDASVQGVLSAIGTDAHRAIIALPFFHLGSEVFAREPDAATERAAMGLSFHSGIPLLNAHLTRASITETRAILALFAPEGYDNPLAPSFALDDRFLLMAHPHKQPSASVVGCETCRAWWVAAPLYSDSNVVVKTIRASELLHPKKESIDPAERIAYDPLDGVAEANAVSNAAVHHVPCDDYTVLFSAQPDSSWLNRPMLASVWLRANDLCGSASHGLNAYFVVQTRTGETTVWPHYSTPKMAFRHRGDWVHVTGAFELSELPDALDIFIRGEDRCGESIVIDDFELRAAPLTSME
;
A
#
# COMPACT_ATOMS: atom_id res chain seq x y z
N MET A 1 -24.93 20.60 27.14
CA MET A 1 -25.49 19.46 26.38
C MET A 1 -25.26 19.45 24.86
N PRO A 2 -24.35 20.27 24.26
CA PRO A 2 -24.10 20.17 22.81
C PRO A 2 -23.45 18.86 22.39
N TYR A 3 -22.59 18.29 23.22
CA TYR A 3 -21.85 17.06 22.90
C TYR A 3 -22.75 15.82 22.75
N LEU A 4 -23.82 15.69 23.52
CA LEU A 4 -24.79 14.60 23.33
C LEU A 4 -25.50 14.69 21.97
N ARG A 5 -25.73 15.91 21.46
CA ARG A 5 -26.32 16.16 20.12
C ARG A 5 -25.34 15.82 18.98
N LEU A 6 -24.04 15.72 19.23
CA LEU A 6 -23.06 15.22 18.28
C LEU A 6 -22.98 13.69 18.29
N LEU A 7 -22.87 13.12 19.51
CA LEU A 7 -22.69 11.68 19.69
C LEU A 7 -23.91 10.87 19.25
N LEU A 8 -25.10 11.27 19.68
CA LEU A 8 -26.31 10.44 19.48
C LEU A 8 -26.66 10.24 18.01
N PRO A 9 -26.74 11.29 17.14
CA PRO A 9 -27.03 11.08 15.73
C PRO A 9 -25.94 10.27 15.01
N THR A 10 -24.66 10.54 15.33
CA THR A 10 -23.52 9.80 14.74
C THR A 10 -23.59 8.33 15.15
N LEU A 11 -23.81 8.04 16.42
CA LEU A 11 -23.92 6.68 16.92
C LEU A 11 -25.12 5.94 16.32
N VAL A 12 -26.29 6.58 16.28
CA VAL A 12 -27.50 5.97 15.66
C VAL A 12 -27.25 5.65 14.20
N PHE A 13 -26.66 6.59 13.44
CA PHE A 13 -26.32 6.36 12.04
C PHE A 13 -25.32 5.21 11.88
N MET A 14 -24.27 5.20 12.68
CA MET A 14 -23.23 4.13 12.64
C MET A 14 -23.82 2.78 13.01
N LEU A 15 -24.67 2.70 14.03
CA LEU A 15 -25.34 1.42 14.40
C LEU A 15 -26.30 0.95 13.30
N ALA A 16 -27.00 1.85 12.64
CA ALA A 16 -27.88 1.50 11.52
C ALA A 16 -27.08 0.99 10.29
N ALA A 17 -25.93 1.60 9.98
CA ALA A 17 -25.11 1.26 8.82
C ALA A 17 -24.11 0.12 9.11
N HIS A 18 -23.53 0.09 10.29
CA HIS A 18 -22.39 -0.76 10.66
C HIS A 18 -22.60 -1.58 11.95
N GLY A 19 -23.83 -1.67 12.45
CA GLY A 19 -24.13 -2.28 13.74
C GLY A 19 -23.54 -3.67 13.90
N ALA A 20 -23.67 -4.53 12.89
CA ALA A 20 -23.14 -5.89 12.94
C ALA A 20 -21.63 -5.94 13.21
N GLN A 21 -20.84 -5.00 12.65
CA GLN A 21 -19.40 -4.90 12.94
C GLN A 21 -19.08 -4.42 14.36
N VAL A 22 -20.01 -3.71 14.99
CA VAL A 22 -19.82 -3.16 16.34
C VAL A 22 -20.22 -4.19 17.41
N TYR A 23 -21.39 -4.81 17.27
CA TYR A 23 -21.90 -5.75 18.30
C TYR A 23 -21.62 -7.23 18.03
N ALA A 24 -21.33 -7.59 16.78
CA ALA A 24 -20.99 -8.97 16.38
C ALA A 24 -19.79 -9.01 15.42
N PRO A 25 -18.63 -8.41 15.80
CA PRO A 25 -17.51 -8.22 14.88
C PRO A 25 -16.90 -9.52 14.35
N HIS A 26 -17.12 -10.65 15.03
CA HIS A 26 -16.65 -11.96 14.59
C HIS A 26 -17.55 -12.63 13.54
N SER A 27 -18.73 -12.09 13.27
CA SER A 27 -19.70 -12.68 12.34
C SER A 27 -19.77 -11.96 10.99
N VAL A 28 -19.00 -10.91 10.80
CA VAL A 28 -18.98 -10.11 9.58
C VAL A 28 -17.55 -10.01 9.06
N ASP A 29 -17.37 -10.33 7.79
CA ASP A 29 -16.10 -10.09 7.10
C ASP A 29 -16.00 -8.60 6.72
N PRO A 30 -15.11 -7.81 7.35
CA PRO A 30 -14.96 -6.39 7.03
C PRO A 30 -14.06 -6.15 5.83
N GLY A 31 -13.33 -7.17 5.37
CA GLY A 31 -12.26 -7.04 4.41
C GLY A 31 -12.71 -7.22 2.97
N PHE A 32 -12.37 -6.26 2.13
CA PHE A 32 -12.52 -6.32 0.69
C PHE A 32 -11.16 -6.17 0.04
N GLY A 33 -10.85 -7.10 -0.86
CA GLY A 33 -9.60 -7.11 -1.58
C GLY A 33 -8.39 -7.48 -0.72
N ALA A 34 -7.27 -7.60 -1.38
CA ALA A 34 -6.00 -8.06 -0.80
C ALA A 34 -5.49 -7.16 0.34
N ASP A 35 -5.56 -5.83 0.19
CA ASP A 35 -5.11 -4.90 1.24
C ASP A 35 -5.92 -5.02 2.54
N GLY A 36 -7.21 -5.32 2.46
CA GLY A 36 -8.06 -5.44 3.66
C GLY A 36 -7.64 -6.60 4.54
N ILE A 37 -7.46 -7.77 3.95
CA ILE A 37 -7.03 -8.97 4.70
C ILE A 37 -5.59 -8.81 5.22
N LYS A 38 -4.68 -8.24 4.41
CA LYS A 38 -3.30 -7.95 4.82
C LYS A 38 -3.27 -7.09 6.08
N ASN A 39 -4.00 -5.97 6.11
CA ASN A 39 -3.98 -5.05 7.24
C ASN A 39 -4.54 -5.68 8.52
N LEU A 40 -5.59 -6.50 8.41
CA LEU A 40 -6.13 -7.23 9.55
C LEU A 40 -5.16 -8.32 10.03
N TYR A 41 -4.57 -9.06 9.11
CA TYR A 41 -3.62 -10.12 9.41
C TYR A 41 -2.37 -9.57 10.08
N THR A 42 -1.73 -8.54 9.52
CA THR A 42 -0.51 -7.97 10.08
C THR A 42 -0.73 -7.46 11.51
N PHE A 43 -1.87 -6.79 11.75
CA PHE A 43 -2.23 -6.34 13.10
C PHE A 43 -2.51 -7.51 14.06
N ALA A 44 -3.30 -8.49 13.62
CA ALA A 44 -3.71 -9.61 14.46
C ALA A 44 -2.53 -10.55 14.76
N TRP A 45 -1.76 -10.91 13.75
CA TRP A 45 -0.61 -11.81 13.89
C TRP A 45 0.47 -11.18 14.78
N TYR A 46 0.81 -9.90 14.55
CA TYR A 46 1.73 -9.15 15.39
C TYR A 46 1.28 -9.15 16.85
N SER A 47 0.01 -8.94 17.09
CA SER A 47 -0.55 -8.90 18.44
C SER A 47 -0.53 -10.26 19.14
N ALA A 48 -0.65 -11.36 18.37
CA ALA A 48 -0.76 -12.71 18.91
C ALA A 48 0.61 -13.40 19.10
N HIS A 49 1.46 -13.32 18.08
CA HIS A 49 2.60 -14.23 17.93
C HIS A 49 3.98 -13.55 17.91
N ASN A 50 4.02 -12.24 17.58
CA ASN A 50 5.28 -11.56 17.33
C ASN A 50 6.22 -11.51 18.54
N GLY A 51 7.47 -11.87 18.34
CA GLY A 51 8.54 -11.79 19.37
C GLY A 51 9.16 -10.40 19.43
N SER A 52 9.52 -9.81 18.31
CA SER A 52 10.12 -8.48 18.20
C SER A 52 9.13 -7.34 18.44
N VAL A 53 9.61 -6.16 18.83
CA VAL A 53 8.80 -4.94 18.96
C VAL A 53 8.76 -4.17 17.63
N THR A 54 9.84 -4.17 16.88
CA THR A 54 10.05 -3.33 15.70
C THR A 54 10.04 -4.10 14.39
N ASN A 55 10.25 -5.41 14.43
CA ASN A 55 10.17 -6.30 13.27
C ASN A 55 8.89 -7.14 13.34
N PHE A 56 8.13 -7.19 12.25
CA PHE A 56 6.96 -8.04 12.06
C PHE A 56 7.40 -9.37 11.47
N GLU A 57 7.14 -10.46 12.17
CA GLU A 57 7.65 -11.79 11.84
C GLU A 57 6.66 -12.68 11.08
N GLY A 58 5.45 -12.20 10.81
CA GLY A 58 4.35 -13.01 10.25
C GLY A 58 4.40 -13.27 8.75
N MET A 59 5.22 -12.52 8.00
CA MET A 59 5.43 -12.68 6.55
C MET A 59 6.90 -12.55 6.20
N ALA A 60 7.27 -12.90 4.98
CA ALA A 60 8.63 -12.85 4.46
C ALA A 60 9.64 -13.60 5.35
N ALA A 61 9.23 -14.73 5.95
CA ALA A 61 10.12 -15.52 6.79
C ALA A 61 11.36 -15.98 5.99
N PRO A 62 12.56 -15.99 6.62
CA PRO A 62 12.86 -15.77 8.04
C PRO A 62 13.09 -14.30 8.43
N TYR A 63 13.05 -13.37 7.47
CA TYR A 63 13.47 -11.98 7.67
C TYR A 63 12.42 -11.15 8.41
N GLY A 64 11.14 -11.30 8.02
CA GLY A 64 10.09 -10.43 8.50
C GLY A 64 10.07 -9.07 7.77
N GLU A 65 9.57 -8.03 8.45
CA GLU A 65 9.55 -6.66 7.93
C GLU A 65 9.44 -5.66 9.08
N HIS A 66 10.08 -4.48 8.92
CA HIS A 66 9.93 -3.41 9.91
C HIS A 66 8.48 -2.95 10.01
N ILE A 67 7.93 -2.83 11.24
CA ILE A 67 6.49 -2.58 11.49
C ILE A 67 5.95 -1.32 10.82
N LEU A 68 6.77 -0.33 10.51
CA LEU A 68 6.34 0.90 9.82
C LEU A 68 5.99 0.67 8.34
N TYR A 69 6.35 -0.49 7.76
CA TYR A 69 6.09 -0.87 6.37
C TYR A 69 5.07 -2.00 6.22
N THR A 70 4.30 -2.30 7.26
CA THR A 70 3.32 -3.39 7.27
C THR A 70 1.86 -2.93 7.26
N ASP A 71 1.59 -1.62 7.33
CA ASP A 71 0.25 -1.02 7.45
C ASP A 71 -0.57 -1.48 8.68
N GLN A 72 0.09 -2.08 9.68
CA GLN A 72 -0.56 -2.64 10.88
C GLN A 72 -0.94 -1.62 11.96
N THR A 73 -0.96 -0.31 11.65
CA THR A 73 -1.13 0.74 12.68
C THR A 73 -0.13 0.64 13.83
N PRO A 74 1.18 0.85 13.59
CA PRO A 74 2.27 0.48 14.51
C PRO A 74 2.07 0.91 15.97
N LEU A 75 1.68 2.17 16.23
CA LEU A 75 1.45 2.64 17.60
C LEU A 75 0.38 1.81 18.32
N ILE A 76 -0.71 1.52 17.64
CA ILE A 76 -1.84 0.80 18.24
C ILE A 76 -1.46 -0.67 18.45
N SER A 77 -0.80 -1.29 17.47
CA SER A 77 -0.40 -2.70 17.57
C SER A 77 0.63 -2.93 18.65
N VAL A 78 1.61 -2.04 18.82
CA VAL A 78 2.61 -2.11 19.90
C VAL A 78 1.95 -1.98 21.28
N LEU A 79 1.03 -1.02 21.45
CA LEU A 79 0.32 -0.84 22.72
C LEU A 79 -0.63 -2.00 23.02
N TRP A 80 -1.24 -2.60 22.01
CA TRP A 80 -2.18 -3.68 22.17
C TRP A 80 -1.51 -5.05 22.36
N ARG A 81 -0.32 -5.28 21.80
CA ARG A 81 0.39 -6.56 21.84
C ARG A 81 0.53 -7.11 23.25
N TRP A 82 1.01 -6.29 24.19
CA TRP A 82 1.24 -6.74 25.55
C TRP A 82 -0.04 -7.28 26.23
N PRO A 83 -1.18 -6.52 26.31
CA PRO A 83 -2.40 -7.07 26.89
C PRO A 83 -2.96 -8.24 26.05
N ALA A 84 -2.83 -8.23 24.73
CA ALA A 84 -3.29 -9.32 23.89
C ALA A 84 -2.64 -10.65 24.21
N GLN A 85 -1.32 -10.65 24.38
CA GLN A 85 -0.53 -11.84 24.72
C GLN A 85 -0.70 -12.24 26.19
N GLN A 86 -0.57 -11.31 27.14
CA GLN A 86 -0.62 -11.62 28.57
C GLN A 86 -2.00 -12.08 29.06
N LEU A 87 -3.07 -11.55 28.46
CA LEU A 87 -4.44 -11.91 28.84
C LEU A 87 -5.05 -13.00 27.95
N GLY A 88 -4.33 -13.48 26.93
CA GLY A 88 -4.84 -14.47 25.99
C GLY A 88 -5.99 -13.98 25.11
N ILE A 89 -6.07 -12.67 24.87
CA ILE A 89 -7.18 -12.03 24.13
C ILE A 89 -6.80 -11.61 22.70
N ALA A 90 -5.75 -12.16 22.14
CA ALA A 90 -5.26 -11.82 20.80
C ALA A 90 -6.31 -12.01 19.68
N ARG A 91 -7.28 -12.93 19.85
CA ARG A 91 -8.42 -13.10 18.95
C ARG A 91 -9.28 -11.84 18.77
N TRP A 92 -9.19 -10.88 19.71
CA TRP A 92 -9.90 -9.60 19.65
C TRP A 92 -9.14 -8.53 18.89
N SER A 93 -7.94 -8.79 18.38
CA SER A 93 -7.09 -7.77 17.75
C SER A 93 -7.76 -7.15 16.52
N ALA A 94 -8.21 -7.95 15.56
CA ALA A 94 -8.87 -7.42 14.38
C ALA A 94 -10.22 -6.73 14.71
N PRO A 95 -11.11 -7.30 15.58
CA PRO A 95 -12.27 -6.57 16.09
C PRO A 95 -11.93 -5.24 16.77
N LEU A 96 -10.85 -5.18 17.55
CA LEU A 96 -10.41 -3.94 18.18
C LEU A 96 -10.02 -2.88 17.16
N LEU A 97 -9.26 -3.23 16.13
CA LEU A 97 -8.90 -2.28 15.06
C LEU A 97 -10.15 -1.68 14.41
N MET A 98 -11.14 -2.52 14.10
CA MET A 98 -12.43 -2.06 13.55
C MET A 98 -13.16 -1.13 14.52
N LEU A 99 -13.21 -1.48 15.80
CA LEU A 99 -13.84 -0.65 16.83
C LEU A 99 -13.14 0.72 16.94
N LEU A 100 -11.82 0.78 16.89
CA LEU A 100 -11.05 2.02 16.95
C LEU A 100 -11.30 2.92 15.73
N VAL A 101 -11.43 2.34 14.53
CA VAL A 101 -11.85 3.07 13.33
C VAL A 101 -13.23 3.69 13.54
N HIS A 102 -14.21 2.91 14.00
CA HIS A 102 -15.57 3.41 14.26
C HIS A 102 -15.60 4.45 15.40
N LEU A 103 -14.78 4.26 16.44
CA LEU A 103 -14.62 5.26 17.52
C LEU A 103 -14.05 6.57 16.98
N SER A 104 -13.09 6.51 16.04
CA SER A 104 -12.59 7.68 15.35
C SER A 104 -13.72 8.45 14.65
N TRP A 105 -14.62 7.75 13.93
CA TRP A 105 -15.77 8.40 13.28
C TRP A 105 -16.73 9.01 14.29
N LEU A 106 -17.01 8.31 15.38
CA LEU A 106 -17.87 8.82 16.46
C LEU A 106 -17.33 10.09 17.13
N LEU A 107 -16.00 10.21 17.21
CA LEU A 107 -15.34 11.35 17.88
C LEU A 107 -15.04 12.51 16.92
N THR A 108 -14.98 12.30 15.61
CA THR A 108 -14.66 13.34 14.63
C THR A 108 -15.59 14.56 14.65
N PRO A 109 -16.92 14.44 14.92
CA PRO A 109 -17.78 15.63 15.02
C PRO A 109 -17.37 16.64 16.10
N PHE A 110 -16.63 16.22 17.14
CA PHE A 110 -16.22 17.14 18.22
C PHE A 110 -15.24 18.23 17.75
N PRO A 111 -14.09 17.92 17.16
CA PRO A 111 -13.20 18.94 16.61
C PRO A 111 -13.88 19.77 15.52
N LEU A 112 -14.65 19.15 14.60
CA LEU A 112 -15.36 19.88 13.55
C LEU A 112 -16.38 20.88 14.13
N PHE A 113 -17.17 20.47 15.11
CA PHE A 113 -18.09 21.38 15.82
C PHE A 113 -17.35 22.55 16.43
N ASN A 114 -16.25 22.31 17.15
CA ASN A 114 -15.47 23.38 17.79
C ASN A 114 -14.84 24.32 16.75
N ILE A 115 -14.38 23.81 15.61
CA ILE A 115 -13.90 24.61 14.49
C ILE A 115 -15.03 25.52 13.97
N LEU A 116 -16.20 24.95 13.66
CA LEU A 116 -17.36 25.70 13.17
C LEU A 116 -17.84 26.75 14.18
N ARG A 117 -17.86 26.42 15.48
CA ARG A 117 -18.19 27.38 16.56
C ARG A 117 -17.19 28.53 16.69
N ARG A 118 -15.88 28.24 16.48
CA ARG A 118 -14.85 29.28 16.41
C ARG A 118 -15.10 30.25 15.24
N PHE A 119 -15.57 29.70 14.10
CA PHE A 119 -15.99 30.51 12.94
C PHE A 119 -17.42 31.09 13.07
N ARG A 120 -17.96 31.16 14.29
CA ARG A 120 -19.23 31.80 14.67
C ARG A 120 -20.48 31.16 14.03
N VAL A 121 -20.40 29.95 13.51
CA VAL A 121 -21.58 29.21 13.01
C VAL A 121 -22.56 28.94 14.13
N SER A 122 -23.86 29.10 13.90
CA SER A 122 -24.92 28.81 14.86
C SER A 122 -24.86 27.36 15.36
N SER A 123 -25.22 27.09 16.61
CA SER A 123 -25.01 25.80 17.26
C SER A 123 -25.67 24.62 16.51
N ASN A 124 -26.90 24.79 16.03
CA ASN A 124 -27.63 23.72 15.36
C ASN A 124 -27.03 23.39 13.97
N ILE A 125 -26.66 24.41 13.20
CA ILE A 125 -26.02 24.26 11.90
C ILE A 125 -24.61 23.66 12.07
N ALA A 126 -23.88 24.09 13.12
CA ALA A 126 -22.57 23.49 13.44
C ALA A 126 -22.66 22.00 13.81
N VAL A 127 -23.70 21.59 14.57
CA VAL A 127 -23.94 20.16 14.88
C VAL A 127 -24.24 19.40 13.60
N ALA A 128 -25.18 19.86 12.77
CA ALA A 128 -25.55 19.17 11.54
C ALA A 128 -24.37 19.06 10.55
N GLY A 129 -23.59 20.15 10.38
CA GLY A 129 -22.40 20.16 9.53
C GLY A 129 -21.30 19.24 10.04
N ALA A 130 -21.01 19.27 11.35
CA ALA A 130 -20.00 18.42 11.96
C ALA A 130 -20.33 16.91 11.81
N VAL A 131 -21.58 16.52 12.05
CA VAL A 131 -22.02 15.13 11.90
C VAL A 131 -22.02 14.73 10.43
N GLY A 132 -22.68 15.51 9.55
CA GLY A 132 -22.84 15.15 8.14
C GLY A 132 -21.50 15.02 7.40
N TYR A 133 -20.58 15.97 7.59
CA TYR A 133 -19.27 15.90 6.94
C TYR A 133 -18.30 14.91 7.60
N THR A 134 -18.53 14.48 8.82
CA THR A 134 -17.84 13.30 9.35
C THR A 134 -18.24 12.04 8.58
N LEU A 135 -19.54 11.87 8.36
CA LEU A 135 -20.06 10.68 7.69
C LEU A 135 -19.72 10.62 6.19
N LEU A 136 -19.43 11.75 5.57
CA LEU A 136 -19.01 11.84 4.15
C LEU A 136 -17.49 11.99 4.00
N ALA A 137 -16.70 11.95 5.07
CA ALA A 137 -15.26 12.13 5.00
C ALA A 137 -14.59 11.10 4.09
N PRO A 138 -13.59 11.49 3.26
CA PRO A 138 -12.96 10.59 2.29
C PRO A 138 -12.29 9.37 2.95
N GLN A 139 -11.86 9.48 4.21
CA GLN A 139 -11.32 8.37 4.99
C GLN A 139 -12.37 7.29 5.30
N VAL A 140 -13.68 7.61 5.28
CA VAL A 140 -14.75 6.60 5.45
C VAL A 140 -14.68 5.56 4.34
N ALA A 141 -14.42 5.98 3.09
CA ALA A 141 -14.27 5.06 1.98
C ALA A 141 -13.06 4.12 2.13
N ARG A 142 -12.05 4.48 2.92
CA ARG A 142 -10.87 3.64 3.19
C ARG A 142 -11.14 2.46 4.13
N ALA A 143 -12.26 2.45 4.83
CA ALA A 143 -12.64 1.33 5.70
C ALA A 143 -12.99 0.04 4.96
N THR A 144 -12.88 0.03 3.63
CA THR A 144 -13.00 -1.17 2.79
C THR A 144 -11.68 -1.87 2.50
N GLY A 145 -10.59 -1.52 3.22
CA GLY A 145 -9.29 -2.17 3.01
C GLY A 145 -8.12 -1.46 3.69
N HIS A 146 -8.04 -0.15 3.60
CA HIS A 146 -6.94 0.63 4.19
C HIS A 146 -7.31 1.17 5.57
N TYR A 147 -7.47 0.29 6.56
CA TYR A 147 -8.00 0.64 7.89
C TYR A 147 -7.19 1.70 8.62
N ALA A 148 -5.86 1.69 8.48
CA ALA A 148 -4.99 2.69 9.07
C ALA A 148 -5.25 4.12 8.54
N LEU A 149 -5.79 4.24 7.32
CA LEU A 149 -6.19 5.51 6.71
C LEU A 149 -7.64 5.93 7.03
N ALA A 150 -8.43 5.02 7.60
CA ALA A 150 -9.84 5.26 7.90
C ALA A 150 -10.09 6.10 9.18
N PHE A 151 -9.04 6.52 9.88
CA PHE A 151 -9.14 7.36 11.08
C PHE A 151 -9.47 8.81 10.72
N THR A 152 -10.76 9.13 10.62
CA THR A 152 -11.27 10.46 10.25
C THR A 152 -10.94 11.56 11.25
N LEU A 153 -10.70 11.20 12.52
CA LEU A 153 -10.47 12.13 13.62
C LEU A 153 -9.18 12.97 13.47
N VAL A 154 -8.13 12.40 12.87
CA VAL A 154 -6.77 12.95 12.95
C VAL A 154 -6.67 14.35 12.36
N ILE A 155 -7.09 14.55 11.11
CA ILE A 155 -6.95 15.84 10.41
C ILE A 155 -7.79 16.95 11.08
N PRO A 156 -9.11 16.76 11.39
CA PRO A 156 -9.89 17.76 12.08
C PRO A 156 -9.37 18.07 13.49
N LEU A 157 -8.90 17.06 14.23
CA LEU A 157 -8.35 17.27 15.57
C LEU A 157 -7.04 18.07 15.51
N ALA A 158 -6.14 17.75 14.56
CA ALA A 158 -4.92 18.48 14.33
C ALA A 158 -5.22 19.95 13.95
N TRP A 159 -6.17 20.18 13.05
CA TRP A 159 -6.61 21.53 12.68
C TRP A 159 -7.17 22.30 13.89
N TRP A 160 -8.06 21.68 14.68
CA TRP A 160 -8.60 22.30 15.88
C TRP A 160 -7.51 22.67 16.90
N LEU A 161 -6.54 21.78 17.13
CA LEU A 161 -5.41 22.05 18.01
C LEU A 161 -4.53 23.19 17.46
N ALA A 162 -4.27 23.22 16.15
CA ALA A 162 -3.54 24.32 15.52
C ALA A 162 -4.27 25.67 15.71
N LEU A 163 -5.59 25.74 15.52
CA LEU A 163 -6.38 26.92 15.77
C LEU A 163 -6.30 27.37 17.26
N ARG A 164 -6.29 26.43 18.20
CA ARG A 164 -6.07 26.75 19.63
C ARG A 164 -4.68 27.32 19.90
N VAL A 165 -3.66 26.91 19.15
CA VAL A 165 -2.30 27.50 19.22
C VAL A 165 -2.31 28.91 18.64
N VAL A 166 -3.00 29.15 17.52
CA VAL A 166 -3.20 30.51 16.95
C VAL A 166 -3.88 31.43 17.93
N ASP A 167 -4.98 30.99 18.59
CA ASP A 167 -5.71 31.81 19.56
C ASP A 167 -4.85 32.15 20.79
N ARG A 168 -4.04 31.22 21.27
CA ARG A 168 -3.11 31.41 22.37
C ARG A 168 -1.99 30.38 22.32
N SER A 169 -0.81 30.76 21.89
CA SER A 169 0.37 29.91 21.90
C SER A 169 0.87 29.70 23.34
N SER A 170 0.58 28.52 23.91
CA SER A 170 1.08 28.08 25.21
C SER A 170 1.80 26.74 25.05
N PHE A 171 2.76 26.45 25.94
CA PHE A 171 3.50 25.19 25.92
C PHE A 171 2.58 23.97 25.86
N SER A 172 1.55 23.89 26.70
CA SER A 172 0.62 22.76 26.74
C SER A 172 -0.13 22.56 25.42
N ARG A 173 -0.55 23.62 24.73
CA ARG A 173 -1.25 23.53 23.44
C ARG A 173 -0.32 23.08 22.32
N VAL A 174 0.91 23.59 22.30
CA VAL A 174 1.94 23.18 21.34
C VAL A 174 2.32 21.71 21.57
N ALA A 175 2.53 21.31 22.83
CA ALA A 175 2.82 19.93 23.19
C ALA A 175 1.69 18.96 22.78
N GLN A 176 0.41 19.34 22.97
CA GLN A 176 -0.73 18.54 22.50
C GLN A 176 -0.71 18.33 20.98
N LEU A 177 -0.37 19.39 20.22
CA LEU A 177 -0.26 19.28 18.76
C LEU A 177 0.93 18.39 18.33
N ILE A 178 2.10 18.57 18.97
CA ILE A 178 3.28 17.71 18.73
C ILE A 178 2.96 16.25 19.00
N LEU A 179 2.35 15.95 20.15
CA LEU A 179 1.99 14.60 20.54
C LEU A 179 0.97 13.97 19.59
N LEU A 180 -0.04 14.75 19.15
CA LEU A 180 -1.01 14.25 18.16
C LEU A 180 -0.32 13.96 16.82
N ASN A 181 0.50 14.88 16.33
CA ASN A 181 1.22 14.72 15.06
C ASN A 181 2.19 13.51 15.11
N ALA A 182 2.90 13.35 16.21
CA ALA A 182 3.75 12.18 16.43
C ALA A 182 2.93 10.87 16.48
N ALA A 183 1.86 10.84 17.29
CA ALA A 183 0.98 9.68 17.36
C ALA A 183 0.39 9.32 15.98
N ALA A 184 -0.04 10.32 15.20
CA ALA A 184 -0.57 10.12 13.87
C ALA A 184 0.45 9.50 12.89
N LEU A 185 1.74 9.90 12.96
CA LEU A 185 2.81 9.27 12.17
C LEU A 185 2.98 7.79 12.50
N PHE A 186 2.94 7.43 13.77
CA PHE A 186 3.07 6.05 14.21
C PHE A 186 1.77 5.24 14.11
N VAL A 187 0.61 5.88 13.86
CA VAL A 187 -0.60 5.18 13.42
C VAL A 187 -0.50 4.87 11.93
N HIS A 188 -0.16 5.87 11.11
CA HIS A 188 0.08 5.71 9.69
C HIS A 188 0.87 6.90 9.14
N ALA A 189 1.99 6.64 8.48
CA ALA A 189 2.92 7.69 8.01
C ALA A 189 2.23 8.75 7.14
N TYR A 190 1.37 8.36 6.17
CA TYR A 190 0.61 9.30 5.35
C TYR A 190 -0.30 10.20 6.17
N LEU A 191 -1.08 9.62 7.08
CA LEU A 191 -2.04 10.37 7.88
C LEU A 191 -1.35 11.39 8.77
N GLY A 192 -0.22 10.98 9.37
CA GLY A 192 0.62 11.86 10.17
C GLY A 192 1.26 12.97 9.34
N MET A 193 1.84 12.66 8.18
CA MET A 193 2.46 13.66 7.30
C MET A 193 1.45 14.67 6.76
N ILE A 194 0.24 14.22 6.39
CA ILE A 194 -0.84 15.13 5.97
C ILE A 194 -1.22 16.09 7.12
N ALA A 195 -1.38 15.59 8.34
CA ALA A 195 -1.70 16.41 9.51
C ALA A 195 -0.58 17.39 9.83
N ILE A 196 0.69 16.95 9.82
CA ILE A 196 1.88 17.76 10.06
C ILE A 196 2.01 18.87 9.01
N ALA A 197 1.97 18.51 7.72
CA ALA A 197 2.11 19.47 6.64
C ALA A 197 0.99 20.52 6.67
N PHE A 198 -0.26 20.08 6.87
CA PHE A 198 -1.40 20.98 6.96
C PHE A 198 -1.32 21.93 8.15
N THR A 199 -1.01 21.42 9.35
CA THR A 199 -0.94 22.25 10.55
C THR A 199 0.28 23.15 10.55
N GLY A 200 1.44 22.67 10.09
CA GLY A 200 2.66 23.46 9.95
C GLY A 200 2.48 24.64 8.99
N LEU A 201 1.93 24.37 7.79
CA LEU A 201 1.61 25.41 6.81
C LEU A 201 0.55 26.40 7.36
N SER A 202 -0.52 25.90 7.98
CA SER A 202 -1.57 26.75 8.55
C SER A 202 -1.04 27.68 9.65
N LEU A 203 -0.17 27.19 10.53
CA LEU A 203 0.46 28.00 11.57
C LEU A 203 1.47 29.00 10.97
N GLY A 204 2.28 28.59 9.99
CA GLY A 204 3.21 29.46 9.29
C GLY A 204 2.49 30.60 8.55
N LEU A 205 1.40 30.30 7.83
CA LEU A 205 0.58 31.30 7.16
C LEU A 205 -0.14 32.20 8.16
N SER A 206 -0.62 31.67 9.29
CA SER A 206 -1.19 32.47 10.37
C SER A 206 -0.16 33.45 10.95
N TRP A 207 1.10 33.00 11.09
CA TRP A 207 2.20 33.88 11.48
C TRP A 207 2.42 35.00 10.46
N LEU A 208 2.40 34.71 9.15
CA LEU A 208 2.56 35.73 8.11
C LEU A 208 1.42 36.74 8.07
N PHE A 209 0.17 36.26 8.09
CA PHE A 209 -1.00 37.14 7.90
C PHE A 209 -1.41 37.96 9.14
N PHE A 210 -1.28 37.37 10.32
CA PHE A 210 -1.80 38.02 11.55
C PHE A 210 -0.71 38.61 12.46
N GLY A 211 0.54 38.30 12.22
CA GLY A 211 1.66 38.78 13.01
C GLY A 211 1.91 40.30 12.95
N GLY A 212 1.35 40.98 11.96
CA GLY A 212 1.54 42.41 11.73
C GLY A 212 0.37 43.32 12.15
N MET A 213 -0.85 42.77 12.37
CA MET A 213 -2.08 43.56 12.44
C MET A 213 -2.45 44.08 13.84
N ASP A 214 -2.04 43.43 14.94
CA ASP A 214 -2.59 43.68 16.27
C ASP A 214 -1.63 44.38 17.25
N GLY A 215 -0.53 44.98 16.81
CA GLY A 215 0.41 45.64 17.75
C GLY A 215 1.08 44.73 18.77
N ARG A 216 0.71 43.45 18.83
CA ARG A 216 1.32 42.41 19.67
C ARG A 216 2.62 41.87 19.05
N ARG A 217 3.39 42.78 18.43
CA ARG A 217 4.66 42.53 17.76
C ARG A 217 5.70 42.09 18.79
N GLY A 218 6.04 40.85 18.86
CA GLY A 218 7.10 40.39 19.72
C GLY A 218 6.96 38.90 20.07
N ILE A 219 6.86 38.62 21.33
CA ILE A 219 6.93 37.24 21.87
C ILE A 219 5.85 36.30 21.36
N HIS A 220 4.59 36.77 21.15
CA HIS A 220 3.52 35.88 20.62
C HIS A 220 3.78 35.48 19.18
N HIS A 221 4.27 36.39 18.37
CA HIS A 221 4.63 36.14 16.97
C HIS A 221 5.77 35.12 16.86
N LEU A 222 6.86 35.28 17.62
CA LEU A 222 7.95 34.31 17.69
C LEU A 222 7.51 32.94 18.21
N ARG A 223 6.62 32.93 19.22
CA ARG A 223 6.05 31.68 19.75
C ARG A 223 5.22 30.93 18.71
N LEU A 224 4.51 31.63 17.82
CA LEU A 224 3.71 31.00 16.78
C LEU A 224 4.62 30.35 15.71
N LEU A 225 5.69 31.04 15.30
CA LEU A 225 6.70 30.45 14.40
C LEU A 225 7.39 29.25 15.05
N GLY A 226 7.81 29.38 16.32
CA GLY A 226 8.39 28.27 17.08
C GLY A 226 7.43 27.09 17.22
N ALA A 227 6.14 27.34 17.38
CA ALA A 227 5.11 26.30 17.42
C ALA A 227 4.96 25.60 16.07
N ALA A 228 4.96 26.35 14.95
CA ALA A 228 4.91 25.80 13.61
C ALA A 228 6.10 24.87 13.35
N LEU A 229 7.31 25.34 13.64
CA LEU A 229 8.54 24.55 13.46
C LEU A 229 8.55 23.33 14.39
N ALA A 230 8.26 23.48 15.68
CA ALA A 230 8.31 22.40 16.64
C ALA A 230 7.26 21.30 16.34
N SER A 231 6.02 21.70 16.01
CA SER A 231 4.95 20.74 15.69
C SER A 231 5.15 20.01 14.34
N THR A 232 6.05 20.51 13.49
CA THR A 232 6.43 19.87 12.23
C THR A 232 7.70 19.02 12.40
N MET A 233 8.77 19.62 12.90
CA MET A 233 10.10 18.97 12.91
C MET A 233 10.23 17.89 13.98
N LEU A 234 9.70 18.10 15.19
CA LEU A 234 9.90 17.10 16.27
C LEU A 234 9.20 15.76 16.00
N PRO A 235 7.95 15.69 15.50
CA PRO A 235 7.34 14.43 15.13
C PRO A 235 8.10 13.71 14.02
N ILE A 236 8.52 14.43 12.98
CA ILE A 236 9.30 13.85 11.86
C ILE A 236 10.65 13.34 12.37
N ALA A 237 11.36 14.14 13.16
CA ALA A 237 12.65 13.73 13.72
C ALA A 237 12.53 12.47 14.60
N ALA A 238 11.47 12.39 15.41
CA ALA A 238 11.19 11.20 16.23
C ALA A 238 10.92 9.96 15.36
N PHE A 239 10.12 10.11 14.31
CA PHE A 239 9.81 9.03 13.37
C PHE A 239 11.06 8.53 12.64
N LEU A 240 11.86 9.45 12.08
CA LEU A 240 13.10 9.11 11.38
C LEU A 240 14.15 8.52 12.33
N ALA A 241 14.22 8.99 13.58
CA ALA A 241 15.12 8.41 14.58
C ALA A 241 14.74 6.96 14.89
N VAL A 242 13.45 6.66 15.11
CA VAL A 242 13.00 5.28 15.31
C VAL A 242 13.36 4.43 14.09
N LEU A 243 12.99 4.87 12.88
CA LEU A 243 13.28 4.13 11.66
C LEU A 243 14.78 3.84 11.50
N LYS A 244 15.63 4.86 11.65
CA LYS A 244 17.10 4.71 11.50
C LYS A 244 17.74 3.82 12.57
N LEU A 245 17.16 3.76 13.77
CA LEU A 245 17.72 2.99 14.88
C LEU A 245 17.22 1.55 14.92
N THR A 246 16.12 1.23 14.23
CA THR A 246 15.46 -0.06 14.39
C THR A 246 15.15 -0.79 13.08
N ASP A 247 15.32 -0.15 11.91
CA ASP A 247 15.20 -0.81 10.61
C ASP A 247 16.60 -1.34 10.20
N ASP A 248 16.76 -2.62 10.21
CA ASP A 248 17.96 -3.37 9.82
C ASP A 248 17.80 -4.09 8.47
N HIS A 249 16.65 -3.98 7.83
CA HIS A 249 16.42 -4.57 6.52
C HIS A 249 17.17 -3.80 5.42
N PRO A 250 18.08 -4.46 4.69
CA PRO A 250 18.91 -3.80 3.70
C PRO A 250 18.15 -3.50 2.40
N CYS A 251 18.64 -2.53 1.65
CA CYS A 251 18.30 -2.42 0.23
C CYS A 251 16.81 -2.22 -0.07
N ARG A 252 16.23 -1.11 0.36
CA ARG A 252 14.87 -0.71 -0.02
C ARG A 252 14.90 0.14 -1.29
N MET A 253 13.86 0.03 -2.13
CA MET A 253 13.70 0.87 -3.31
C MET A 253 13.74 2.36 -2.94
N LEU A 254 14.68 3.12 -3.50
CA LEU A 254 14.80 4.57 -3.28
C LEU A 254 13.83 5.37 -4.16
N GLU A 255 13.45 4.83 -5.31
CA GLU A 255 12.55 5.47 -6.27
C GLU A 255 11.29 4.63 -6.49
N PRO A 256 10.41 4.50 -5.47
CA PRO A 256 9.19 3.74 -5.62
C PRO A 256 8.26 4.38 -6.65
N TYR A 257 7.57 3.54 -7.43
CA TYR A 257 6.56 4.01 -8.37
C TYR A 257 5.37 4.66 -7.65
N GLY A 258 4.55 5.44 -8.34
CA GLY A 258 3.23 5.84 -7.89
C GLY A 258 3.04 7.33 -7.64
N PHE A 259 4.07 8.12 -7.39
CA PHE A 259 3.93 9.56 -7.14
C PHE A 259 3.07 10.28 -8.20
N PHE A 260 3.31 10.02 -9.49
CA PHE A 260 2.53 10.61 -10.59
C PHE A 260 1.29 9.78 -10.98
N GLN A 261 1.21 8.52 -10.57
CA GLN A 261 0.09 7.64 -10.91
C GLN A 261 -1.10 7.84 -9.95
N PHE A 262 -0.81 8.03 -8.66
CA PHE A 262 -1.82 8.09 -7.61
C PHE A 262 -2.09 9.54 -7.15
N THR A 263 -2.33 10.41 -8.10
CA THR A 263 -2.60 11.83 -7.89
C THR A 263 -4.09 12.11 -7.66
N SER A 264 -4.40 13.34 -7.24
CA SER A 264 -5.74 13.89 -7.15
C SER A 264 -6.05 14.80 -8.34
N SER A 265 -7.26 15.34 -8.38
CA SER A 265 -7.69 16.30 -9.39
C SER A 265 -8.86 17.15 -8.87
N VAL A 266 -9.19 18.23 -9.57
CA VAL A 266 -10.42 19.00 -9.27
C VAL A 266 -11.66 18.11 -9.40
N GLY A 267 -11.65 17.16 -10.33
CA GLY A 267 -12.70 16.15 -10.46
C GLY A 267 -12.85 15.29 -9.19
N ALA A 268 -11.75 14.96 -8.50
CA ALA A 268 -11.77 14.20 -7.26
C ALA A 268 -12.46 14.94 -6.09
N LEU A 269 -12.51 16.27 -6.15
CA LEU A 269 -13.23 17.10 -5.15
C LEU A 269 -14.71 17.26 -5.48
N LEU A 270 -15.06 17.37 -6.76
CA LEU A 270 -16.39 17.77 -7.19
C LEU A 270 -17.28 16.60 -7.61
N PHE A 271 -16.68 15.48 -8.03
CA PHE A 271 -17.40 14.34 -8.57
C PHE A 271 -17.22 13.08 -7.73
N PRO A 272 -18.32 12.39 -7.37
CA PRO A 272 -18.23 11.18 -6.55
C PRO A 272 -17.70 10.00 -7.36
N GLN A 273 -16.82 9.22 -6.75
CA GLN A 273 -16.46 7.89 -7.26
C GLN A 273 -17.44 6.80 -6.81
N VAL A 274 -18.03 7.02 -5.64
CA VAL A 274 -19.07 6.18 -5.04
C VAL A 274 -20.26 7.06 -4.72
N GLY A 275 -21.44 6.50 -4.66
CA GLY A 275 -22.63 7.27 -4.34
C GLY A 275 -23.64 7.35 -5.49
N PRO A 276 -24.76 8.06 -5.29
CA PRO A 276 -25.90 7.99 -6.22
C PRO A 276 -25.57 8.54 -7.63
N TYR A 277 -24.58 9.42 -7.73
CA TYR A 277 -24.22 10.07 -8.99
C TYR A 277 -22.99 9.45 -9.68
N SER A 278 -22.38 8.43 -9.08
CA SER A 278 -21.13 7.84 -9.59
C SER A 278 -21.28 7.21 -10.99
N SER A 279 -22.45 6.66 -11.31
CA SER A 279 -22.73 6.12 -12.64
C SER A 279 -22.73 7.21 -13.71
N VAL A 280 -23.30 8.38 -13.41
CA VAL A 280 -23.34 9.53 -14.31
C VAL A 280 -21.94 10.10 -14.52
N THR A 281 -21.20 10.32 -13.44
CA THR A 281 -19.83 10.85 -13.52
C THR A 281 -18.88 9.89 -14.23
N ARG A 282 -19.10 8.58 -14.12
CA ARG A 282 -18.37 7.56 -14.88
C ARG A 282 -18.69 7.61 -16.36
N ALA A 283 -19.98 7.68 -16.71
CA ALA A 283 -20.41 7.77 -18.11
C ALA A 283 -19.89 9.03 -18.82
N LEU A 284 -19.69 10.13 -18.07
CA LEU A 284 -19.12 11.38 -18.56
C LEU A 284 -17.59 11.45 -18.51
N GLY A 285 -16.89 10.39 -18.06
CA GLY A 285 -15.43 10.37 -17.95
C GLY A 285 -14.86 11.33 -16.89
N LEU A 286 -15.67 11.74 -15.92
CA LEU A 286 -15.29 12.72 -14.88
C LEU A 286 -14.75 12.09 -13.61
N GLN A 287 -14.54 10.78 -13.58
CA GLN A 287 -13.99 10.09 -12.43
C GLN A 287 -12.47 10.27 -12.34
N SER A 288 -11.98 10.41 -11.12
CA SER A 288 -10.55 10.45 -10.80
C SER A 288 -10.10 9.11 -10.19
N GLY A 289 -8.78 8.93 -10.05
CA GLY A 289 -8.21 7.77 -9.38
C GLY A 289 -8.68 7.62 -7.91
N TRP A 290 -8.80 6.38 -7.44
CA TRP A 290 -9.24 6.05 -6.08
C TRP A 290 -8.39 6.73 -4.99
N GLU A 291 -7.07 6.80 -5.17
CA GLU A 291 -6.16 7.33 -4.18
C GLU A 291 -6.33 8.83 -3.92
N GLY A 292 -6.68 9.60 -4.95
CA GLY A 292 -6.90 11.04 -4.85
C GLY A 292 -8.31 11.46 -4.42
N HIS A 293 -9.19 10.51 -4.08
CA HIS A 293 -10.58 10.81 -3.74
C HIS A 293 -10.70 11.72 -2.51
N ALA A 294 -11.36 12.87 -2.68
CA ALA A 294 -11.59 13.88 -1.65
C ALA A 294 -12.93 14.62 -1.87
N TYR A 295 -13.95 13.90 -2.31
CA TYR A 295 -15.25 14.44 -2.69
C TYR A 295 -15.94 15.17 -1.55
N ILE A 296 -16.29 16.46 -1.78
CA ILE A 296 -16.86 17.36 -0.76
C ILE A 296 -18.40 17.27 -0.63
N GLY A 297 -19.05 16.44 -1.41
CA GLY A 297 -20.52 16.35 -1.48
C GLY A 297 -21.16 17.40 -2.38
N VAL A 298 -22.31 17.06 -2.99
CA VAL A 298 -23.06 17.98 -3.86
C VAL A 298 -23.40 19.28 -3.12
N SER A 299 -23.80 19.18 -1.84
CA SER A 299 -24.19 20.33 -1.05
C SER A 299 -23.05 21.36 -0.91
N ALA A 300 -21.84 20.92 -0.57
CA ALA A 300 -20.68 21.81 -0.48
C ALA A 300 -20.19 22.25 -1.87
N ALA A 301 -20.21 21.36 -2.88
CA ALA A 301 -19.82 21.69 -4.23
C ALA A 301 -20.68 22.82 -4.82
N LEU A 302 -21.99 22.78 -4.62
CA LEU A 302 -22.91 23.86 -5.03
C LEU A 302 -22.56 25.19 -4.36
N VAL A 303 -22.25 25.19 -3.06
CA VAL A 303 -21.83 26.40 -2.34
C VAL A 303 -20.50 26.92 -2.87
N VAL A 304 -19.49 26.06 -3.03
CA VAL A 304 -18.15 26.45 -3.49
C VAL A 304 -18.20 27.01 -4.90
N VAL A 305 -18.91 26.35 -5.83
CA VAL A 305 -19.03 26.78 -7.23
C VAL A 305 -19.86 28.08 -7.37
N SER A 306 -20.89 28.25 -6.53
CA SER A 306 -21.71 29.47 -6.56
C SER A 306 -21.08 30.65 -5.79
N PHE A 307 -20.08 30.41 -4.95
CA PHE A 307 -19.49 31.46 -4.09
C PHE A 307 -18.93 32.67 -4.87
N PRO A 308 -18.21 32.53 -5.99
CA PRO A 308 -17.75 33.67 -6.79
C PRO A 308 -18.90 34.57 -7.26
N LEU A 309 -20.00 33.96 -7.74
CA LEU A 309 -21.20 34.70 -8.15
C LEU A 309 -21.83 35.46 -6.96
N TRP A 310 -21.94 34.80 -5.80
CA TRP A 310 -22.45 35.46 -4.58
C TRP A 310 -21.52 36.58 -4.09
N GLY A 311 -20.21 36.40 -4.21
CA GLY A 311 -19.22 37.43 -3.91
C GLY A 311 -19.33 38.64 -4.85
N ALA A 312 -19.61 38.41 -6.14
CA ALA A 312 -19.86 39.48 -7.11
C ALA A 312 -21.15 40.27 -6.77
N LEU A 313 -22.22 39.56 -6.39
CA LEU A 313 -23.50 40.15 -6.01
C LEU A 313 -23.47 40.79 -4.61
N ARG A 314 -22.60 40.35 -3.75
CA ARG A 314 -22.45 40.83 -2.36
C ARG A 314 -20.97 41.06 -1.99
N PRO A 315 -20.32 42.10 -2.48
CA PRO A 315 -18.87 42.32 -2.28
C PRO A 315 -18.41 42.32 -0.82
N LYS A 316 -19.29 42.65 0.12
CA LYS A 316 -19.00 42.59 1.56
C LYS A 316 -18.63 41.20 2.06
N LEU A 317 -18.99 40.11 1.35
CA LEU A 317 -18.59 38.77 1.71
C LEU A 317 -17.05 38.54 1.62
N TRP A 318 -16.40 39.20 0.65
CA TRP A 318 -14.94 39.09 0.47
C TRP A 318 -14.16 39.73 1.65
N TYR A 319 -14.77 40.69 2.34
CA TYR A 319 -14.15 41.38 3.48
C TYR A 319 -14.62 40.83 4.84
N ASP A 320 -15.36 39.73 4.84
CA ASP A 320 -15.86 39.13 6.07
C ASP A 320 -14.70 38.61 6.93
N ALA A 321 -14.66 39.06 8.19
CA ALA A 321 -13.59 38.74 9.15
C ALA A 321 -13.47 37.21 9.37
N VAL A 322 -14.60 36.51 9.39
CA VAL A 322 -14.62 35.04 9.59
C VAL A 322 -13.99 34.31 8.41
N LEU A 323 -14.28 34.74 7.17
CA LEU A 323 -13.68 34.17 5.99
C LEU A 323 -12.18 34.46 5.91
N ARG A 324 -11.76 35.67 6.36
CA ARG A 324 -10.34 36.00 6.48
C ARG A 324 -9.60 35.11 7.50
N ASP A 325 -10.23 34.81 8.63
CA ASP A 325 -9.66 33.91 9.65
C ASP A 325 -9.50 32.45 9.12
N LEU A 326 -10.24 32.08 8.08
CA LEU A 326 -10.14 30.77 7.42
C LEU A 326 -9.00 30.71 6.38
N LEU A 327 -8.54 31.87 5.84
CA LEU A 327 -7.57 31.95 4.75
C LEU A 327 -6.27 31.16 5.00
N PRO A 328 -5.61 31.19 6.17
CA PRO A 328 -4.39 30.43 6.38
C PRO A 328 -4.61 28.93 6.18
N ALA A 329 -5.70 28.37 6.70
CA ALA A 329 -6.03 26.97 6.52
C ALA A 329 -6.42 26.64 5.07
N LEU A 330 -7.15 27.56 4.41
CA LEU A 330 -7.53 27.37 2.99
C LEU A 330 -6.31 27.38 2.09
N ILE A 331 -5.40 28.35 2.25
CA ILE A 331 -4.16 28.40 1.44
C ILE A 331 -3.28 27.20 1.73
N ALA A 332 -3.11 26.79 2.99
CA ALA A 332 -2.38 25.59 3.35
C ALA A 332 -2.96 24.33 2.67
N ALA A 333 -4.29 24.18 2.71
CA ALA A 333 -4.99 23.08 2.09
C ALA A 333 -4.91 23.12 0.54
N LEU A 334 -4.93 24.31 -0.08
CA LEU A 334 -4.74 24.46 -1.52
C LEU A 334 -3.30 24.14 -1.95
N VAL A 335 -2.28 24.51 -1.18
CA VAL A 335 -0.89 24.13 -1.43
C VAL A 335 -0.76 22.61 -1.40
N LEU A 336 -1.33 21.95 -0.41
CA LEU A 336 -1.31 20.49 -0.31
C LEU A 336 -2.14 19.83 -1.42
N PHE A 337 -3.22 20.44 -1.85
CA PHE A 337 -4.00 19.95 -2.97
C PHE A 337 -3.24 20.08 -4.30
N THR A 338 -2.49 21.18 -4.51
CA THR A 338 -1.61 21.34 -5.66
C THR A 338 -0.55 20.23 -5.69
N LEU A 339 0.07 19.94 -4.53
CA LEU A 339 0.96 18.79 -4.38
C LEU A 339 0.25 17.46 -4.64
N ALA A 340 -0.97 17.29 -4.13
CA ALA A 340 -1.78 16.08 -4.38
C ALA A 340 -2.08 15.86 -5.85
N CYS A 341 -2.13 16.92 -6.68
CA CYS A 341 -2.23 16.85 -8.13
C CYS A 341 -0.88 16.58 -8.83
N GLY A 342 0.19 16.27 -8.09
CA GLY A 342 1.53 16.06 -8.64
C GLY A 342 2.27 17.34 -9.04
N GLN A 343 1.70 18.53 -8.77
CA GLN A 343 2.28 19.80 -9.15
C GLN A 343 3.19 20.38 -8.06
N PRO A 344 4.26 21.11 -8.41
CA PRO A 344 4.68 21.50 -9.77
C PRO A 344 5.48 20.44 -10.53
N PHE A 345 5.78 19.31 -9.93
CA PHE A 345 6.70 18.29 -10.45
C PHE A 345 6.26 17.71 -11.80
N ALA A 346 4.95 17.50 -12.01
CA ALA A 346 4.43 17.04 -13.30
C ALA A 346 4.69 18.05 -14.45
N ALA A 347 4.74 19.35 -14.13
CA ALA A 347 5.02 20.38 -15.12
C ALA A 347 6.53 20.59 -15.35
N LEU A 348 7.36 20.34 -14.32
CA LEU A 348 8.82 20.52 -14.38
C LEU A 348 9.58 19.27 -14.86
N GLY A 349 8.89 18.14 -14.94
CA GLY A 349 9.47 16.84 -15.27
C GLY A 349 9.82 16.02 -14.02
N GLU A 350 9.86 14.70 -14.19
CA GLU A 350 10.05 13.72 -13.10
C GLU A 350 11.39 13.94 -12.36
N SER A 351 12.45 14.31 -13.05
CA SER A 351 13.76 14.61 -12.47
C SER A 351 13.73 15.77 -11.45
N SER A 352 12.71 16.63 -11.49
CA SER A 352 12.56 17.69 -10.49
C SER A 352 12.32 17.16 -9.06
N LEU A 353 11.86 15.91 -8.91
CA LEU A 353 11.74 15.24 -7.60
C LEU A 353 13.11 14.95 -6.95
N ASP A 354 14.19 14.89 -7.73
CA ASP A 354 15.54 14.63 -7.20
C ASP A 354 16.01 15.73 -6.26
N ALA A 355 15.44 16.93 -6.39
CA ALA A 355 15.67 18.03 -5.46
C ALA A 355 15.04 17.78 -4.07
N ILE A 356 14.03 16.92 -3.99
CA ILE A 356 13.30 16.60 -2.76
C ILE A 356 13.01 15.09 -2.72
N PRO A 357 14.03 14.22 -2.60
CA PRO A 357 13.88 12.77 -2.81
C PRO A 357 12.84 12.11 -1.89
N PHE A 358 12.69 12.59 -0.64
CA PHE A 358 11.72 12.02 0.32
C PHE A 358 10.26 12.11 -0.15
N LEU A 359 9.92 12.98 -1.13
CA LEU A 359 8.57 13.02 -1.70
C LEU A 359 8.25 11.78 -2.53
N ARG A 360 9.25 11.12 -3.12
CA ARG A 360 9.07 9.86 -3.85
C ARG A 360 8.51 8.74 -2.95
N ASP A 361 8.77 8.79 -1.65
CA ASP A 361 8.24 7.84 -0.67
C ASP A 361 6.71 7.90 -0.55
N PHE A 362 6.08 9.01 -0.98
CA PHE A 362 4.63 9.18 -0.97
C PHE A 362 4.01 8.74 -2.31
N ARG A 363 3.93 7.42 -2.55
CA ARG A 363 3.31 6.86 -3.75
C ARG A 363 1.88 7.36 -3.97
N GLY A 364 1.06 7.38 -2.93
CA GLY A 364 -0.32 7.88 -2.95
C GLY A 364 -0.42 9.37 -2.59
N ILE A 365 0.29 10.24 -3.32
CA ILE A 365 0.33 11.68 -3.05
C ILE A 365 -1.05 12.35 -3.11
N GLY A 366 -1.98 11.79 -3.87
CA GLY A 366 -3.36 12.27 -3.98
C GLY A 366 -4.10 12.41 -2.65
N ARG A 367 -3.69 11.65 -1.61
CA ARG A 367 -4.26 11.71 -0.25
C ARG A 367 -4.01 13.08 0.44
N PHE A 368 -3.03 13.86 0.00
CA PHE A 368 -2.79 15.22 0.49
C PHE A 368 -3.92 16.21 0.12
N ALA A 369 -4.92 15.79 -0.68
CA ALA A 369 -6.15 16.51 -0.92
C ALA A 369 -7.12 16.54 0.28
N TRP A 370 -6.99 15.64 1.27
CA TRP A 370 -7.94 15.50 2.38
C TRP A 370 -8.09 16.75 3.27
N PRO A 371 -7.05 17.54 3.59
CA PRO A 371 -7.24 18.81 4.28
C PRO A 371 -8.17 19.76 3.57
N LEU A 372 -8.12 19.82 2.21
CA LEU A 372 -8.99 20.68 1.43
C LEU A 372 -10.46 20.26 1.53
N TYR A 373 -10.75 18.97 1.63
CA TYR A 373 -12.09 18.48 1.96
C TYR A 373 -12.63 19.12 3.23
N PHE A 374 -11.88 19.04 4.35
CA PHE A 374 -12.34 19.57 5.63
C PHE A 374 -12.47 21.09 5.64
N VAL A 375 -11.57 21.79 4.97
CA VAL A 375 -11.61 23.26 4.91
C VAL A 375 -12.75 23.76 4.03
N LEU A 376 -12.96 23.18 2.85
CA LEU A 376 -14.04 23.57 1.95
C LEU A 376 -15.42 23.23 2.51
N THR A 377 -15.58 22.09 3.15
CA THR A 377 -16.84 21.71 3.80
C THR A 377 -17.16 22.60 5.00
N ALA A 378 -16.15 22.95 5.81
CA ALA A 378 -16.33 23.93 6.89
C ALA A 378 -16.69 25.33 6.33
N ALA A 379 -16.02 25.77 5.26
CA ALA A 379 -16.35 27.02 4.58
C ALA A 379 -17.79 27.03 4.05
N ALA A 380 -18.24 25.93 3.43
CA ALA A 380 -19.61 25.79 2.94
C ALA A 380 -20.64 25.91 4.08
N VAL A 381 -20.37 25.29 5.25
CA VAL A 381 -21.23 25.43 6.44
C VAL A 381 -21.25 26.88 6.97
N VAL A 382 -20.11 27.57 6.97
CA VAL A 382 -20.05 28.99 7.35
C VAL A 382 -20.90 29.85 6.41
N VAL A 383 -20.79 29.64 5.11
CA VAL A 383 -21.54 30.37 4.08
C VAL A 383 -23.04 30.10 4.21
N ILE A 384 -23.46 28.84 4.38
CA ILE A 384 -24.89 28.50 4.48
C ILE A 384 -25.51 29.07 5.77
N ASP A 385 -24.76 29.12 6.89
CA ASP A 385 -25.21 29.78 8.14
C ASP A 385 -25.44 31.28 7.95
N LYS A 386 -24.57 31.96 7.20
CA LYS A 386 -24.71 33.37 6.85
C LYS A 386 -25.90 33.62 5.92
N VAL A 387 -26.10 32.77 4.94
CA VAL A 387 -27.27 32.83 4.05
C VAL A 387 -28.57 32.63 4.84
N PHE A 388 -28.58 31.67 5.78
CA PHE A 388 -29.71 31.48 6.69
C PHE A 388 -30.03 32.74 7.49
N ALA A 389 -29.00 33.35 8.08
CA ALA A 389 -29.18 34.55 8.92
C ALA A 389 -29.60 35.79 8.15
N THR A 390 -29.32 35.91 6.85
CA THR A 390 -29.58 37.09 6.00
C THR A 390 -30.74 36.93 5.04
N SER A 391 -31.31 35.73 4.89
CA SER A 391 -32.45 35.45 3.99
C SER A 391 -33.80 35.60 4.72
N ALA A 392 -34.87 35.78 3.94
CA ALA A 392 -36.22 35.63 4.48
C ALA A 392 -36.39 34.27 5.18
N PRO A 393 -37.07 34.21 6.35
CA PRO A 393 -37.05 33.03 7.22
C PRO A 393 -37.47 31.72 6.54
N ALA A 394 -38.44 31.75 5.62
CA ALA A 394 -38.87 30.59 4.87
C ALA A 394 -37.79 30.12 3.89
N VAL A 395 -37.22 31.05 3.11
CA VAL A 395 -36.17 30.73 2.12
C VAL A 395 -34.91 30.22 2.79
N GLY A 396 -34.45 30.88 3.87
CA GLY A 396 -33.27 30.45 4.61
C GLY A 396 -33.44 29.05 5.20
N ARG A 397 -34.60 28.73 5.79
CA ARG A 397 -34.92 27.39 6.30
C ARG A 397 -34.92 26.32 5.19
N SER A 398 -35.54 26.63 4.04
CA SER A 398 -35.59 25.70 2.91
C SER A 398 -34.20 25.40 2.34
N LEU A 399 -33.34 26.42 2.20
CA LEU A 399 -31.97 26.26 1.72
C LEU A 399 -31.12 25.41 2.68
N VAL A 400 -31.21 25.69 3.98
CA VAL A 400 -30.50 24.91 5.02
C VAL A 400 -31.01 23.48 5.06
N LEU A 401 -32.32 23.26 5.02
CA LEU A 401 -32.90 21.93 5.01
C LEU A 401 -32.46 21.15 3.76
N GLY A 402 -32.55 21.76 2.56
CA GLY A 402 -32.11 21.14 1.31
C GLY A 402 -30.62 20.76 1.34
N PHE A 403 -29.77 21.66 1.87
CA PHE A 403 -28.34 21.42 2.02
C PHE A 403 -28.04 20.17 2.87
N PHE A 404 -28.68 20.04 4.04
CA PHE A 404 -28.46 18.92 4.93
C PHE A 404 -29.16 17.63 4.48
N LEU A 405 -30.31 17.71 3.81
CA LEU A 405 -30.94 16.53 3.21
C LEU A 405 -30.07 15.90 2.11
N LEU A 406 -29.45 16.71 1.25
CA LEU A 406 -28.48 16.22 0.27
C LEU A 406 -27.30 15.53 0.97
N LEU A 407 -26.69 16.20 1.95
CA LEU A 407 -25.54 15.68 2.70
C LEU A 407 -25.84 14.34 3.39
N VAL A 408 -26.98 14.24 4.08
CA VAL A 408 -27.39 13.00 4.78
C VAL A 408 -27.73 11.91 3.75
N GLY A 409 -28.36 12.26 2.64
CA GLY A 409 -28.71 11.32 1.58
C GLY A 409 -27.44 10.71 0.94
N GLU A 410 -26.44 11.52 0.64
CA GLU A 410 -25.16 11.04 0.10
C GLU A 410 -24.42 10.16 1.13
N ALA A 411 -24.34 10.57 2.38
CA ALA A 411 -23.74 9.77 3.43
C ALA A 411 -24.45 8.42 3.61
N ALA A 412 -25.77 8.42 3.64
CA ALA A 412 -26.57 7.19 3.76
C ALA A 412 -26.33 6.24 2.58
N PHE A 413 -26.19 6.78 1.38
CA PHE A 413 -25.89 5.99 0.18
C PHE A 413 -24.48 5.37 0.26
N LEU A 414 -23.46 6.17 0.59
CA LEU A 414 -22.07 5.71 0.74
C LEU A 414 -21.97 4.55 1.75
N HIS A 415 -22.50 4.75 2.94
CA HIS A 415 -22.47 3.71 3.98
C HIS A 415 -23.37 2.50 3.64
N GLY A 416 -24.48 2.73 2.94
CA GLY A 416 -25.35 1.67 2.42
C GLY A 416 -24.65 0.81 1.36
N GLN A 417 -23.81 1.43 0.51
CA GLN A 417 -22.99 0.70 -0.45
C GLN A 417 -21.91 -0.14 0.26
N GLN A 418 -21.18 0.43 1.20
CA GLN A 418 -20.19 -0.30 1.99
C GLN A 418 -20.82 -1.49 2.74
N ARG A 419 -22.06 -1.33 3.22
CA ARG A 419 -22.77 -2.44 3.86
C ARG A 419 -23.10 -3.58 2.90
N ARG A 420 -23.47 -3.27 1.64
CA ARG A 420 -23.78 -4.27 0.61
C ARG A 420 -22.54 -5.00 0.09
N GLU A 421 -21.39 -4.36 0.13
CA GLU A 421 -20.12 -4.92 -0.32
C GLU A 421 -19.51 -5.89 0.70
N ARG A 422 -20.05 -5.97 1.91
CA ARG A 422 -19.60 -6.91 2.93
C ARG A 422 -20.18 -8.30 2.67
N SER A 423 -19.36 -9.31 2.89
CA SER A 423 -19.82 -10.70 2.86
C SER A 423 -20.40 -11.12 4.21
N ASP A 424 -21.46 -11.92 4.17
CA ASP A 424 -21.96 -12.62 5.34
C ASP A 424 -21.02 -13.80 5.67
N GLY A 425 -20.72 -13.98 6.94
CA GLY A 425 -19.89 -15.06 7.44
C GLY A 425 -18.68 -14.59 8.24
N ALA A 426 -18.14 -15.50 9.03
CA ALA A 426 -16.96 -15.20 9.85
C ALA A 426 -15.70 -15.12 8.98
N HIS A 427 -14.90 -14.05 9.17
CA HIS A 427 -13.60 -13.96 8.54
C HIS A 427 -12.67 -15.07 9.08
N PRO A 428 -11.83 -15.72 8.23
CA PRO A 428 -10.92 -16.78 8.67
C PRO A 428 -9.98 -16.38 9.82
N LEU A 429 -9.58 -15.11 9.91
CA LEU A 429 -8.80 -14.59 11.03
C LEU A 429 -9.56 -14.52 12.36
N PHE A 430 -10.89 -14.54 12.35
CA PHE A 430 -11.69 -14.51 13.57
C PHE A 430 -12.05 -15.91 14.06
N LYS A 431 -12.33 -16.78 13.12
CA LYS A 431 -12.70 -18.16 13.39
C LYS A 431 -12.12 -19.07 12.29
N PRO A 432 -11.32 -20.09 12.65
CA PRO A 432 -10.84 -21.06 11.66
C PRO A 432 -12.04 -21.80 11.05
N ASP A 433 -12.06 -21.90 9.73
CA ASP A 433 -13.02 -22.74 9.02
C ASP A 433 -12.69 -24.23 9.19
N ALA A 434 -13.50 -25.11 8.62
CA ALA A 434 -13.31 -26.54 8.74
C ALA A 434 -11.99 -27.03 8.15
N SER A 435 -11.55 -26.43 7.04
CA SER A 435 -10.28 -26.76 6.37
C SER A 435 -9.09 -26.36 7.26
N VAL A 436 -9.08 -25.14 7.78
CA VAL A 436 -8.02 -24.69 8.72
C VAL A 436 -8.02 -25.54 9.98
N GLN A 437 -9.19 -25.89 10.55
CA GLN A 437 -9.28 -26.78 11.73
C GLN A 437 -8.72 -28.16 11.42
N GLY A 438 -9.02 -28.71 10.25
CA GLY A 438 -8.49 -30.01 9.79
C GLY A 438 -6.96 -29.96 9.68
N VAL A 439 -6.41 -28.92 9.07
CA VAL A 439 -4.94 -28.73 8.96
C VAL A 439 -4.30 -28.58 10.34
N LEU A 440 -4.88 -27.76 11.24
CA LEU A 440 -4.35 -27.58 12.61
C LEU A 440 -4.31 -28.91 13.38
N SER A 441 -5.35 -29.74 13.21
CA SER A 441 -5.40 -31.08 13.83
C SER A 441 -4.36 -32.02 13.23
N ALA A 442 -4.08 -31.93 11.93
CA ALA A 442 -3.07 -32.75 11.24
C ALA A 442 -1.64 -32.34 11.56
N ILE A 443 -1.37 -31.03 11.73
CA ILE A 443 -0.05 -30.52 12.15
C ILE A 443 0.30 -31.08 13.56
N GLY A 444 -0.67 -31.16 14.45
CA GLY A 444 -0.47 -31.64 15.81
C GLY A 444 0.55 -30.80 16.59
N THR A 445 1.55 -31.45 17.16
CA THR A 445 2.65 -30.82 17.92
C THR A 445 3.91 -30.60 17.08
N ASP A 446 3.89 -30.94 15.79
CA ASP A 446 5.06 -30.82 14.92
C ASP A 446 5.39 -29.34 14.66
N ALA A 447 6.64 -28.98 14.96
CA ALA A 447 7.12 -27.64 14.72
C ALA A 447 7.42 -27.43 13.23
N HIS A 448 6.75 -26.45 12.61
CA HIS A 448 7.05 -26.01 11.24
C HIS A 448 7.58 -24.57 11.29
N ARG A 449 8.52 -24.24 10.41
CA ARG A 449 9.21 -22.95 10.41
C ARG A 449 8.51 -21.90 9.58
N ALA A 450 7.89 -22.28 8.48
CA ALA A 450 7.09 -21.37 7.66
C ALA A 450 6.07 -22.12 6.80
N ILE A 451 5.07 -21.37 6.32
CA ILE A 451 4.08 -21.79 5.34
C ILE A 451 4.47 -21.19 4.00
N ILE A 452 4.46 -21.98 2.94
CA ILE A 452 4.63 -21.56 1.55
C ILE A 452 3.31 -21.79 0.82
N ALA A 453 2.60 -20.71 0.53
CA ALA A 453 1.34 -20.78 -0.20
C ALA A 453 1.58 -20.74 -1.71
N LEU A 454 0.87 -21.58 -2.44
CA LEU A 454 0.93 -21.71 -3.89
C LEU A 454 -0.45 -21.51 -4.52
N PRO A 455 -0.61 -20.77 -5.63
CA PRO A 455 0.44 -20.03 -6.34
C PRO A 455 1.15 -19.00 -5.46
N PHE A 456 2.46 -18.95 -5.60
CA PHE A 456 3.27 -18.05 -4.76
C PHE A 456 2.92 -16.59 -5.05
N PHE A 457 2.77 -15.81 -3.99
CA PHE A 457 2.57 -14.36 -4.09
C PHE A 457 3.64 -13.61 -3.30
N HIS A 458 4.03 -12.47 -3.82
CA HIS A 458 4.96 -11.56 -3.16
C HIS A 458 4.73 -10.13 -3.65
N LEU A 459 4.42 -9.22 -2.75
CA LEU A 459 4.26 -7.79 -3.00
C LEU A 459 5.11 -6.99 -2.03
N GLY A 460 5.62 -5.83 -2.47
CA GLY A 460 6.27 -4.84 -1.63
C GLY A 460 7.69 -4.46 -2.00
N SER A 461 8.43 -5.32 -2.73
CA SER A 461 9.83 -5.02 -3.10
C SER A 461 9.99 -4.07 -4.29
N GLU A 462 8.93 -3.83 -5.07
CA GLU A 462 8.92 -3.06 -6.34
C GLU A 462 9.72 -3.73 -7.48
N VAL A 463 10.62 -4.65 -7.17
CA VAL A 463 11.40 -5.44 -8.15
C VAL A 463 10.63 -6.66 -8.60
N PHE A 464 9.89 -7.28 -7.67
CA PHE A 464 9.05 -8.43 -7.95
C PHE A 464 7.66 -8.16 -7.39
N ALA A 465 6.66 -8.25 -8.26
CA ALA A 465 5.27 -8.11 -7.88
C ALA A 465 4.45 -9.24 -8.50
N ARG A 466 3.94 -10.13 -7.63
CA ARG A 466 2.96 -11.14 -8.00
C ARG A 466 1.77 -11.03 -7.08
N GLU A 467 0.66 -10.63 -7.68
CA GLU A 467 -0.60 -10.50 -6.96
C GLU A 467 -1.04 -11.85 -6.37
N PRO A 468 -1.53 -11.85 -5.14
CA PRO A 468 -2.11 -13.05 -4.54
C PRO A 468 -3.41 -13.45 -5.24
N ASP A 469 -3.65 -14.75 -5.31
CA ASP A 469 -5.00 -15.25 -5.47
C ASP A 469 -5.75 -15.05 -4.14
N ALA A 470 -6.87 -14.34 -4.18
CA ALA A 470 -7.58 -13.92 -2.96
C ALA A 470 -8.00 -15.09 -2.05
N ALA A 471 -8.36 -16.23 -2.63
CA ALA A 471 -8.74 -17.42 -1.84
C ALA A 471 -7.52 -18.07 -1.17
N THR A 472 -6.42 -18.19 -1.92
CA THR A 472 -5.14 -18.71 -1.41
C THR A 472 -4.57 -17.82 -0.31
N GLU A 473 -4.56 -16.51 -0.52
CA GLU A 473 -4.09 -15.53 0.46
C GLU A 473 -4.89 -15.61 1.76
N ARG A 474 -6.22 -15.60 1.65
CA ARG A 474 -7.15 -15.70 2.79
C ARG A 474 -6.92 -16.97 3.60
N ALA A 475 -6.79 -18.11 2.94
CA ALA A 475 -6.57 -19.40 3.59
C ALA A 475 -5.19 -19.46 4.24
N ALA A 476 -4.14 -18.97 3.57
CA ALA A 476 -2.77 -18.94 4.09
C ALA A 476 -2.65 -18.04 5.32
N MET A 477 -3.20 -16.83 5.27
CA MET A 477 -3.20 -15.91 6.40
C MET A 477 -4.02 -16.44 7.59
N GLY A 478 -5.16 -17.08 7.30
CA GLY A 478 -5.98 -17.75 8.32
C GLY A 478 -5.22 -18.87 9.02
N LEU A 479 -4.63 -19.78 8.24
CA LEU A 479 -3.81 -20.88 8.79
C LEU A 479 -2.62 -20.35 9.58
N SER A 480 -1.88 -19.39 9.04
CA SER A 480 -0.73 -18.77 9.71
C SER A 480 -1.13 -18.13 11.04
N PHE A 481 -2.22 -17.37 11.09
CA PHE A 481 -2.69 -16.74 12.32
C PHE A 481 -3.07 -17.76 13.40
N HIS A 482 -3.80 -18.80 13.04
CA HIS A 482 -4.27 -19.79 14.02
C HIS A 482 -3.19 -20.80 14.45
N SER A 483 -2.20 -21.06 13.58
CA SER A 483 -1.07 -21.95 13.91
C SER A 483 0.11 -21.23 14.58
N GLY A 484 0.23 -19.91 14.39
CA GLY A 484 1.41 -19.13 14.77
C GLY A 484 2.63 -19.37 13.87
N ILE A 485 2.46 -20.11 12.76
CA ILE A 485 3.54 -20.37 11.81
C ILE A 485 3.57 -19.22 10.80
N PRO A 486 4.72 -18.51 10.61
CA PRO A 486 4.80 -17.39 9.68
C PRO A 486 4.67 -17.83 8.21
N LEU A 487 4.29 -16.89 7.35
CA LEU A 487 4.31 -17.05 5.91
C LEU A 487 5.70 -16.75 5.34
N LEU A 488 6.14 -17.54 4.39
CA LEU A 488 7.29 -17.20 3.56
C LEU A 488 6.87 -16.23 2.43
N ASN A 489 5.63 -16.31 1.99
CA ASN A 489 4.99 -15.31 1.13
C ASN A 489 4.97 -13.94 1.80
N ALA A 490 4.86 -12.88 0.99
CA ALA A 490 4.74 -11.51 1.47
C ALA A 490 3.66 -10.72 0.76
N HIS A 491 2.95 -9.89 1.54
CA HIS A 491 2.11 -8.81 1.04
C HIS A 491 2.38 -7.59 1.93
N LEU A 492 3.38 -6.81 1.56
CA LEU A 492 3.99 -5.73 2.34
C LEU A 492 4.05 -4.45 1.49
N THR A 493 4.59 -3.37 2.02
CA THR A 493 4.58 -2.08 1.31
C THR A 493 5.94 -1.63 0.79
N ARG A 494 7.03 -1.96 1.46
CA ARG A 494 8.41 -1.58 1.10
C ARG A 494 9.41 -2.64 1.54
N ALA A 495 9.18 -3.88 1.10
CA ALA A 495 10.06 -5.00 1.45
C ALA A 495 11.48 -4.79 0.89
N SER A 496 12.46 -5.32 1.62
CA SER A 496 13.85 -5.36 1.19
C SER A 496 14.02 -6.10 -0.14
N ILE A 497 14.72 -5.50 -1.07
CA ILE A 497 15.02 -6.11 -2.39
C ILE A 497 15.91 -7.32 -2.23
N THR A 498 16.95 -7.23 -1.40
CA THR A 498 17.89 -8.32 -1.15
C THR A 498 17.20 -9.54 -0.54
N GLU A 499 16.37 -9.32 0.48
CA GLU A 499 15.63 -10.39 1.16
C GLU A 499 14.55 -11.00 0.26
N THR A 500 13.85 -10.16 -0.53
CA THR A 500 12.91 -10.63 -1.55
C THR A 500 13.58 -11.58 -2.53
N ARG A 501 14.77 -11.24 -3.03
CA ARG A 501 15.52 -12.09 -3.96
C ARG A 501 15.95 -13.40 -3.31
N ALA A 502 16.37 -13.36 -2.06
CA ALA A 502 16.69 -14.58 -1.32
C ALA A 502 15.47 -15.52 -1.21
N ILE A 503 14.28 -14.96 -0.95
CA ILE A 503 13.04 -15.72 -0.93
C ILE A 503 12.69 -16.27 -2.32
N LEU A 504 12.84 -15.47 -3.37
CA LEU A 504 12.54 -15.88 -4.75
C LEU A 504 13.48 -16.96 -5.26
N ALA A 505 14.67 -17.12 -4.68
CA ALA A 505 15.57 -18.21 -5.00
C ALA A 505 14.98 -19.61 -4.76
N LEU A 506 13.88 -19.72 -4.00
CA LEU A 506 13.06 -20.94 -3.89
C LEU A 506 12.45 -21.41 -5.23
N PHE A 507 12.34 -20.49 -6.18
CA PHE A 507 11.78 -20.74 -7.51
C PHE A 507 12.86 -20.80 -8.59
N ALA A 508 14.14 -20.75 -8.19
CA ALA A 508 15.25 -20.91 -9.10
C ALA A 508 15.26 -22.33 -9.72
N PRO A 509 15.83 -22.49 -10.90
CA PRO A 509 16.10 -23.79 -11.47
C PRO A 509 16.98 -24.64 -10.55
N GLU A 510 16.93 -25.98 -10.73
CA GLU A 510 17.76 -26.93 -10.00
C GLU A 510 19.26 -26.60 -10.10
N GLY A 511 19.99 -26.94 -9.05
CA GLY A 511 21.46 -26.83 -9.03
C GLY A 511 22.02 -25.49 -8.53
N TYR A 512 21.17 -24.53 -8.16
CA TYR A 512 21.60 -23.28 -7.55
C TYR A 512 21.61 -23.36 -6.01
N ASP A 513 22.64 -22.75 -5.39
CA ASP A 513 22.66 -22.58 -3.93
C ASP A 513 21.57 -21.60 -3.52
N ASN A 514 20.71 -22.02 -2.59
CA ASN A 514 19.63 -21.18 -2.10
C ASN A 514 20.13 -20.26 -0.97
N PRO A 515 20.05 -18.92 -1.09
CA PRO A 515 20.48 -17.97 -0.05
C PRO A 515 19.73 -18.11 1.28
N LEU A 516 18.54 -18.72 1.29
CA LEU A 516 17.80 -19.00 2.53
C LEU A 516 18.36 -20.20 3.31
N ALA A 517 19.11 -21.08 2.66
CA ALA A 517 19.58 -22.32 3.28
C ALA A 517 20.29 -22.11 4.64
N PRO A 518 21.18 -21.11 4.80
CA PRO A 518 21.83 -20.86 6.09
C PRO A 518 20.89 -20.44 7.23
N SER A 519 19.68 -20.00 6.91
CA SER A 519 18.69 -19.51 7.91
C SER A 519 17.90 -20.65 8.57
N PHE A 520 18.04 -21.89 8.07
CA PHE A 520 17.25 -23.04 8.52
C PHE A 520 18.12 -24.24 8.78
N ALA A 521 17.77 -25.01 9.81
CA ALA A 521 18.43 -26.31 10.05
C ALA A 521 17.92 -27.35 9.03
N LEU A 522 18.75 -28.37 8.69
CA LEU A 522 18.42 -29.36 7.68
C LEU A 522 17.15 -30.17 7.98
N ASP A 523 16.81 -30.34 9.25
CA ASP A 523 15.63 -31.05 9.75
C ASP A 523 14.42 -30.14 9.98
N ASP A 524 14.57 -28.81 9.84
CA ASP A 524 13.44 -27.88 9.87
C ASP A 524 12.39 -28.27 8.83
N ARG A 525 11.11 -28.10 9.18
CA ARG A 525 9.98 -28.46 8.31
C ARG A 525 9.24 -27.24 7.83
N PHE A 526 8.75 -27.32 6.61
CA PHE A 526 7.88 -26.33 5.98
C PHE A 526 6.53 -26.95 5.64
N LEU A 527 5.49 -26.12 5.65
CA LEU A 527 4.18 -26.46 5.09
C LEU A 527 4.08 -25.89 3.69
N LEU A 528 3.82 -26.72 2.71
CA LEU A 528 3.41 -26.31 1.38
C LEU A 528 1.90 -26.38 1.30
N MET A 529 1.25 -25.30 0.85
CA MET A 529 -0.20 -25.17 0.82
C MET A 529 -0.67 -24.71 -0.55
N ALA A 530 -1.70 -25.36 -1.11
CA ALA A 530 -2.34 -24.95 -2.35
C ALA A 530 -3.83 -25.26 -2.33
N HIS A 531 -4.61 -24.54 -3.18
CA HIS A 531 -5.97 -24.95 -3.49
C HIS A 531 -5.94 -26.18 -4.42
N PRO A 532 -6.83 -27.18 -4.27
CA PRO A 532 -6.81 -28.42 -5.08
C PRO A 532 -6.77 -28.20 -6.58
N HIS A 533 -7.46 -27.16 -7.09
CA HIS A 533 -7.49 -26.81 -8.51
C HIS A 533 -6.37 -25.83 -8.94
N LYS A 534 -5.47 -25.45 -8.05
CA LYS A 534 -4.37 -24.50 -8.30
C LYS A 534 -3.02 -25.06 -7.86
N GLN A 535 -2.89 -26.38 -7.85
CA GLN A 535 -1.62 -27.03 -7.57
C GLN A 535 -0.60 -26.69 -8.66
N PRO A 536 0.69 -26.58 -8.33
CA PRO A 536 1.73 -26.41 -9.32
C PRO A 536 1.65 -27.48 -10.39
N SER A 537 1.85 -27.10 -11.66
CA SER A 537 1.98 -28.09 -12.74
C SER A 537 3.27 -28.89 -12.54
N ALA A 538 3.20 -30.20 -12.76
CA ALA A 538 4.38 -31.07 -12.74
C ALA A 538 5.36 -30.73 -13.86
N SER A 539 4.86 -30.08 -14.93
CA SER A 539 5.66 -29.68 -16.10
C SER A 539 6.30 -28.30 -15.99
N VAL A 540 6.16 -27.60 -14.86
CA VAL A 540 6.87 -26.31 -14.67
C VAL A 540 8.34 -26.59 -14.40
N VAL A 541 9.09 -26.62 -15.48
CA VAL A 541 10.53 -26.75 -15.45
C VAL A 541 11.17 -25.50 -14.87
N GLY A 542 12.23 -25.70 -14.12
CA GLY A 542 12.98 -24.60 -13.51
C GLY A 542 12.33 -23.99 -12.28
N CYS A 543 11.42 -24.71 -11.60
CA CYS A 543 10.83 -24.29 -10.34
C CYS A 543 11.06 -25.35 -9.26
N GLU A 544 12.09 -25.19 -8.45
CA GLU A 544 12.42 -26.13 -7.38
C GLU A 544 11.28 -26.33 -6.37
N THR A 545 10.61 -25.25 -5.96
CA THR A 545 9.46 -25.34 -5.07
C THR A 545 8.28 -26.06 -5.73
N CYS A 546 8.13 -25.97 -7.07
CA CYS A 546 7.10 -26.72 -7.79
C CYS A 546 7.41 -28.22 -7.79
N ARG A 547 8.67 -28.60 -7.97
CA ARG A 547 9.14 -29.99 -7.81
C ARG A 547 8.95 -30.48 -6.38
N ALA A 548 9.35 -29.67 -5.41
CA ALA A 548 9.19 -29.94 -3.98
C ALA A 548 7.74 -30.24 -3.61
N TRP A 549 6.76 -29.60 -4.26
CA TRP A 549 5.34 -29.90 -4.08
C TRP A 549 5.00 -31.36 -4.36
N TRP A 550 5.61 -31.94 -5.41
CA TRP A 550 5.29 -33.31 -5.84
C TRP A 550 5.97 -34.38 -4.98
N VAL A 551 7.15 -34.09 -4.44
CA VAL A 551 7.88 -35.01 -3.56
C VAL A 551 7.48 -34.87 -2.08
N ALA A 552 6.87 -33.75 -1.69
CA ALA A 552 6.46 -33.49 -0.31
C ALA A 552 5.39 -34.49 0.17
N ALA A 553 5.52 -34.94 1.41
CA ALA A 553 4.58 -35.86 2.03
C ALA A 553 3.21 -35.19 2.28
N PRO A 554 2.10 -35.83 1.88
CA PRO A 554 0.78 -35.30 2.14
C PRO A 554 0.50 -35.25 3.66
N LEU A 555 -0.05 -34.14 4.14
CA LEU A 555 -0.43 -33.95 5.53
C LEU A 555 -1.96 -33.86 5.69
N TYR A 556 -2.60 -33.07 4.84
CA TYR A 556 -4.05 -32.85 4.87
C TYR A 556 -4.56 -32.51 3.47
N SER A 557 -5.77 -32.94 3.14
CA SER A 557 -6.44 -32.59 1.89
C SER A 557 -7.95 -32.62 2.05
N ASP A 558 -8.61 -31.56 1.55
CA ASP A 558 -10.06 -31.50 1.39
C ASP A 558 -10.43 -30.78 0.07
N SER A 559 -11.70 -30.34 -0.07
CA SER A 559 -12.19 -29.65 -1.26
C SER A 559 -11.61 -28.23 -1.45
N ASN A 560 -11.01 -27.63 -0.40
CA ASN A 560 -10.60 -26.24 -0.36
C ASN A 560 -9.08 -26.07 -0.26
N VAL A 561 -8.39 -27.04 0.39
CA VAL A 561 -6.96 -26.94 0.62
C VAL A 561 -6.27 -28.29 0.58
N VAL A 562 -5.08 -28.30 0.00
CA VAL A 562 -4.11 -29.40 0.11
C VAL A 562 -2.90 -28.87 0.84
N VAL A 563 -2.46 -29.55 1.89
CA VAL A 563 -1.28 -29.19 2.67
C VAL A 563 -0.34 -30.39 2.71
N LYS A 564 0.93 -30.11 2.46
CA LYS A 564 2.01 -31.08 2.47
C LYS A 564 3.13 -30.61 3.38
N THR A 565 3.96 -31.50 3.88
CA THR A 565 5.15 -31.18 4.67
C THR A 565 6.42 -31.59 3.91
N ILE A 566 7.47 -30.75 4.05
CA ILE A 566 8.78 -31.00 3.45
C ILE A 566 9.88 -30.54 4.42
N ARG A 567 11.05 -31.18 4.37
CA ARG A 567 12.21 -30.77 5.17
C ARG A 567 13.04 -29.70 4.44
N ALA A 568 13.76 -28.88 5.21
CA ALA A 568 14.69 -27.91 4.66
C ALA A 568 15.78 -28.57 3.80
N SER A 569 16.27 -29.73 4.21
CA SER A 569 17.23 -30.52 3.42
C SER A 569 16.74 -30.91 2.02
N GLU A 570 15.43 -31.07 1.85
CA GLU A 570 14.82 -31.46 0.58
C GLU A 570 14.40 -30.22 -0.26
N LEU A 571 14.06 -29.12 0.42
CA LEU A 571 13.60 -27.89 -0.22
C LEU A 571 14.75 -26.93 -0.56
N LEU A 572 15.69 -26.74 0.37
CA LEU A 572 16.73 -25.71 0.29
C LEU A 572 18.12 -26.25 -0.09
N HIS A 573 18.30 -27.56 0.01
CA HIS A 573 19.55 -28.25 -0.31
C HIS A 573 19.26 -29.43 -1.26
N PRO A 574 18.67 -29.17 -2.42
CA PRO A 574 18.45 -30.26 -3.38
C PRO A 574 19.78 -30.91 -3.74
N LYS A 575 19.77 -32.22 -3.93
CA LYS A 575 20.96 -32.93 -4.41
C LYS A 575 21.41 -32.24 -5.68
N LYS A 576 22.65 -31.75 -5.69
CA LYS A 576 23.29 -31.24 -6.91
C LYS A 576 23.40 -32.42 -7.87
N GLU A 577 22.45 -32.59 -8.76
CA GLU A 577 22.70 -33.33 -9.96
C GLU A 577 23.75 -32.52 -10.71
N SER A 578 24.90 -33.14 -10.96
CA SER A 578 25.94 -32.56 -11.79
C SER A 578 25.28 -32.20 -13.12
N ILE A 579 25.20 -30.93 -13.47
CA ILE A 579 24.68 -30.49 -14.75
C ILE A 579 25.53 -31.21 -15.80
N ASP A 580 24.91 -32.13 -16.51
CA ASP A 580 25.64 -32.86 -17.57
C ASP A 580 26.04 -31.83 -18.64
N PRO A 581 27.33 -31.66 -18.93
CA PRO A 581 27.77 -30.77 -20.01
C PRO A 581 27.10 -31.09 -21.36
N ALA A 582 26.64 -32.34 -21.54
CA ALA A 582 25.88 -32.77 -22.73
C ALA A 582 24.50 -32.11 -22.87
N GLU A 583 23.95 -31.52 -21.80
CA GLU A 583 22.68 -30.79 -21.84
C GLU A 583 22.85 -29.33 -22.24
N ARG A 584 24.07 -28.78 -22.27
CA ARG A 584 24.35 -27.45 -22.75
C ARG A 584 24.22 -27.37 -24.25
N ILE A 585 23.26 -26.61 -24.76
CA ILE A 585 23.01 -26.40 -26.18
C ILE A 585 23.86 -25.27 -26.75
N ALA A 586 23.96 -24.16 -26.01
CA ALA A 586 24.78 -23.05 -26.40
C ALA A 586 25.36 -22.34 -25.17
N TYR A 587 26.51 -21.75 -25.35
CA TYR A 587 27.17 -20.87 -24.39
C TYR A 587 27.92 -19.78 -25.13
N ASP A 588 27.69 -18.53 -24.76
CA ASP A 588 28.37 -17.37 -25.27
C ASP A 588 28.83 -16.51 -24.09
N PRO A 589 30.15 -16.34 -23.89
CA PRO A 589 30.65 -15.47 -22.81
C PRO A 589 30.32 -14.00 -23.02
N LEU A 590 29.74 -13.61 -24.18
CA LEU A 590 29.35 -12.25 -24.53
C LEU A 590 30.51 -11.26 -24.39
N ASP A 591 31.68 -11.64 -24.93
CA ASP A 591 32.89 -10.81 -24.91
C ASP A 591 32.66 -9.49 -25.67
N GLY A 592 32.85 -8.39 -24.99
CA GLY A 592 32.66 -7.04 -25.52
C GLY A 592 33.70 -6.04 -24.97
N VAL A 593 33.27 -5.12 -24.15
CA VAL A 593 34.16 -4.10 -23.54
C VAL A 593 34.82 -4.67 -22.28
N ALA A 594 36.15 -4.50 -22.18
CA ALA A 594 36.87 -4.99 -21.00
C ALA A 594 36.49 -4.24 -19.73
N GLU A 595 36.00 -5.01 -18.72
CA GLU A 595 35.65 -4.50 -17.41
C GLU A 595 36.14 -5.42 -16.29
N ALA A 596 36.68 -4.79 -15.22
CA ALA A 596 37.28 -5.52 -14.09
C ALA A 596 36.31 -6.39 -13.27
N ASN A 597 35.01 -6.16 -13.39
CA ASN A 597 33.95 -6.80 -12.60
C ASN A 597 33.05 -7.74 -13.43
N ALA A 598 33.48 -8.14 -14.63
CA ALA A 598 32.77 -9.11 -15.44
C ALA A 598 32.60 -10.47 -14.70
N VAL A 599 31.52 -11.20 -14.97
CA VAL A 599 31.18 -12.45 -14.30
C VAL A 599 32.02 -13.60 -14.81
N SER A 600 32.15 -13.74 -16.14
CA SER A 600 32.84 -14.85 -16.79
C SER A 600 34.25 -14.51 -17.22
N ASN A 601 34.43 -13.34 -17.84
CA ASN A 601 35.70 -12.86 -18.39
C ASN A 601 35.93 -11.40 -17.98
N ALA A 602 37.04 -10.81 -18.39
CA ALA A 602 37.31 -9.38 -18.17
C ALA A 602 36.56 -8.46 -19.17
N ALA A 603 35.46 -8.93 -19.76
CA ALA A 603 34.69 -8.19 -20.77
C ALA A 603 33.18 -8.36 -20.57
N VAL A 604 32.40 -7.40 -21.01
CA VAL A 604 30.93 -7.36 -20.90
C VAL A 604 30.32 -6.86 -22.20
N HIS A 605 29.06 -7.17 -22.44
CA HIS A 605 28.32 -6.72 -23.62
C HIS A 605 27.29 -5.63 -23.26
N HIS A 606 27.30 -4.52 -24.00
CA HIS A 606 26.34 -3.43 -23.85
C HIS A 606 25.21 -3.55 -24.85
N VAL A 607 23.99 -3.64 -24.35
CA VAL A 607 22.76 -3.74 -25.14
C VAL A 607 22.03 -2.42 -25.13
N PRO A 608 21.73 -1.79 -26.29
CA PRO A 608 20.90 -0.59 -26.36
C PRO A 608 19.52 -0.81 -25.74
N CYS A 609 18.97 0.24 -25.11
CA CYS A 609 17.68 0.11 -24.41
C CYS A 609 16.50 -0.16 -25.32
N ASP A 610 16.45 0.47 -26.47
CA ASP A 610 15.27 0.46 -27.35
C ASP A 610 15.35 -0.58 -28.48
N ASP A 611 16.37 -1.43 -28.49
CA ASP A 611 16.59 -2.40 -29.56
C ASP A 611 16.62 -3.85 -29.06
N TYR A 612 16.27 -4.76 -29.96
CA TYR A 612 16.36 -6.19 -29.71
C TYR A 612 17.77 -6.70 -30.06
N THR A 613 18.53 -7.07 -29.06
CA THR A 613 19.83 -7.71 -29.27
C THR A 613 19.67 -9.21 -29.30
N VAL A 614 20.09 -9.83 -30.40
CA VAL A 614 20.08 -11.29 -30.57
C VAL A 614 21.15 -11.91 -29.70
N LEU A 615 20.77 -12.78 -28.79
CA LEU A 615 21.69 -13.59 -27.98
C LEU A 615 21.97 -14.94 -28.61
N PHE A 616 20.98 -15.51 -29.32
CA PHE A 616 21.09 -16.81 -29.91
C PHE A 616 20.08 -16.99 -31.06
N SER A 617 20.51 -17.73 -32.13
CA SER A 617 19.66 -18.12 -33.25
C SER A 617 19.92 -19.58 -33.63
N ALA A 618 18.84 -20.34 -33.85
CA ALA A 618 18.94 -21.73 -34.27
C ALA A 618 17.77 -22.16 -35.16
N GLN A 619 17.96 -23.29 -35.83
CA GLN A 619 16.89 -24.10 -36.42
C GLN A 619 16.72 -25.34 -35.54
N PRO A 620 15.70 -25.37 -34.66
CA PRO A 620 15.49 -26.48 -33.74
C PRO A 620 15.23 -27.79 -34.49
N ASP A 621 15.73 -28.88 -33.96
CA ASP A 621 15.46 -30.24 -34.46
C ASP A 621 14.47 -30.96 -33.52
N SER A 622 14.12 -32.19 -33.87
CA SER A 622 13.15 -33.00 -33.12
C SER A 622 13.55 -33.28 -31.66
N SER A 623 14.83 -33.14 -31.31
CA SER A 623 15.30 -33.31 -29.92
C SER A 623 14.90 -32.20 -28.98
N TRP A 624 14.38 -31.09 -29.51
CA TRP A 624 13.90 -29.92 -28.74
C TRP A 624 12.41 -29.99 -28.42
N LEU A 625 11.64 -30.86 -29.10
CA LEU A 625 10.19 -30.96 -28.89
C LEU A 625 9.86 -31.54 -27.52
N ASN A 626 8.85 -30.88 -26.89
CA ASN A 626 8.33 -31.26 -25.57
C ASN A 626 9.44 -31.41 -24.54
N ARG A 627 10.52 -30.70 -24.75
CA ARG A 627 11.67 -30.62 -23.86
C ARG A 627 11.76 -29.22 -23.33
N PRO A 628 11.75 -29.04 -22.01
CA PRO A 628 11.90 -27.75 -21.42
C PRO A 628 13.31 -27.19 -21.67
N MET A 629 13.34 -25.93 -22.08
CA MET A 629 14.56 -25.21 -22.40
C MET A 629 14.74 -24.07 -21.39
N LEU A 630 15.98 -23.85 -20.95
CA LEU A 630 16.37 -22.79 -20.04
C LEU A 630 17.37 -21.88 -20.73
N ALA A 631 16.98 -20.64 -20.98
CA ALA A 631 17.88 -19.59 -21.42
C ALA A 631 18.24 -18.69 -20.24
N SER A 632 19.51 -18.35 -20.09
CA SER A 632 19.95 -17.52 -18.97
C SER A 632 21.05 -16.54 -19.41
N VAL A 633 21.12 -15.40 -18.68
CA VAL A 633 22.13 -14.39 -18.89
C VAL A 633 22.37 -13.63 -17.56
N TRP A 634 23.59 -13.18 -17.33
CA TRP A 634 23.86 -12.23 -16.26
C TRP A 634 23.59 -10.81 -16.74
N LEU A 635 22.84 -10.07 -15.93
CA LEU A 635 22.46 -8.67 -16.15
C LEU A 635 23.05 -7.83 -15.03
N ARG A 636 23.76 -6.75 -15.36
CA ARG A 636 24.26 -5.82 -14.35
C ARG A 636 23.14 -4.91 -13.87
N ALA A 637 22.92 -4.92 -12.58
CA ALA A 637 22.08 -3.94 -11.89
C ALA A 637 23.01 -2.90 -11.25
N ASN A 638 23.16 -1.75 -11.86
CA ASN A 638 24.13 -0.72 -11.43
C ASN A 638 23.88 -0.20 -10.01
N ASP A 639 22.69 -0.35 -9.46
CA ASP A 639 22.37 -0.11 -8.06
C ASP A 639 21.18 -0.98 -7.67
N LEU A 640 21.45 -2.08 -6.98
CA LEU A 640 20.42 -3.00 -6.52
C LEU A 640 19.41 -2.34 -5.57
N CYS A 641 19.78 -1.22 -4.96
CA CYS A 641 18.96 -0.55 -3.95
C CYS A 641 18.38 0.78 -4.44
N GLY A 642 19.05 1.49 -5.32
CA GLY A 642 18.65 2.84 -5.73
C GLY A 642 17.83 2.90 -7.01
N SER A 643 18.34 2.27 -8.04
CA SER A 643 17.75 2.27 -9.38
C SER A 643 17.48 0.87 -9.91
N ALA A 644 17.09 -0.05 -9.03
CA ALA A 644 16.82 -1.44 -9.37
C ALA A 644 15.79 -1.61 -10.50
N SER A 645 14.96 -0.59 -10.74
CA SER A 645 14.10 -0.50 -11.92
C SER A 645 14.92 -0.25 -13.20
N HIS A 646 16.00 0.51 -13.15
CA HIS A 646 16.75 0.91 -14.35
C HIS A 646 17.68 -0.21 -14.86
N GLY A 647 18.35 -0.92 -13.97
CA GLY A 647 19.27 -2.01 -14.35
C GLY A 647 18.58 -3.34 -14.69
N LEU A 648 17.32 -3.53 -14.29
CA LEU A 648 16.56 -4.78 -14.51
C LEU A 648 15.38 -4.62 -15.45
N ASN A 649 15.11 -3.41 -15.95
CA ASN A 649 14.03 -3.16 -16.90
C ASN A 649 14.42 -3.65 -18.30
N ALA A 650 14.44 -4.96 -18.45
CA ALA A 650 14.64 -5.62 -19.72
C ALA A 650 13.66 -6.77 -19.89
N TYR A 651 13.45 -7.14 -21.14
CA TYR A 651 12.70 -8.33 -21.50
C TYR A 651 13.64 -9.37 -22.11
N PHE A 652 13.48 -10.59 -21.68
CA PHE A 652 13.95 -11.76 -22.37
C PHE A 652 12.87 -12.18 -23.37
N VAL A 653 13.18 -12.34 -24.63
CA VAL A 653 12.22 -12.62 -25.69
C VAL A 653 12.62 -13.86 -26.43
N VAL A 654 11.72 -14.82 -26.52
CA VAL A 654 11.92 -16.02 -27.35
C VAL A 654 11.01 -15.90 -28.57
N GLN A 655 11.60 -15.70 -29.74
CA GLN A 655 10.87 -15.68 -31.00
C GLN A 655 10.90 -17.04 -31.67
N THR A 656 9.74 -17.54 -32.08
CA THR A 656 9.65 -18.75 -32.96
C THR A 656 8.94 -18.40 -34.25
N ARG A 657 9.43 -18.92 -35.38
CA ARG A 657 8.82 -18.76 -36.68
C ARG A 657 8.46 -20.14 -37.26
N THR A 658 7.22 -20.30 -37.72
CA THR A 658 6.72 -21.46 -38.43
C THR A 658 5.94 -20.98 -39.65
N GLY A 659 6.49 -21.14 -40.84
CA GLY A 659 5.98 -20.55 -42.05
C GLY A 659 5.92 -19.02 -41.97
N GLU A 660 4.73 -18.45 -42.14
CA GLU A 660 4.47 -17.00 -41.98
C GLU A 660 4.12 -16.60 -40.56
N THR A 661 3.93 -17.56 -39.64
CA THR A 661 3.53 -17.30 -38.26
C THR A 661 4.73 -17.03 -37.39
N THR A 662 4.73 -15.92 -36.64
CA THR A 662 5.75 -15.57 -35.68
C THR A 662 5.13 -15.38 -34.28
N VAL A 663 5.71 -16.03 -33.28
CA VAL A 663 5.28 -15.92 -31.87
C VAL A 663 6.40 -15.29 -31.07
N TRP A 664 6.06 -14.33 -30.20
CA TRP A 664 6.99 -13.52 -29.42
C TRP A 664 6.64 -13.50 -27.93
N PRO A 665 6.82 -14.57 -27.18
CA PRO A 665 6.64 -14.50 -25.73
C PRO A 665 7.70 -13.61 -25.07
N HIS A 666 7.26 -12.65 -24.27
CA HIS A 666 8.09 -11.74 -23.53
C HIS A 666 8.13 -12.12 -22.05
N TYR A 667 9.32 -12.16 -21.48
CA TYR A 667 9.55 -12.49 -20.07
C TYR A 667 10.23 -11.33 -19.37
N SER A 668 9.59 -10.73 -18.37
CA SER A 668 10.15 -9.62 -17.58
C SER A 668 11.34 -10.09 -16.75
N THR A 669 12.51 -9.50 -16.96
CA THR A 669 13.75 -9.88 -16.26
C THR A 669 13.69 -9.72 -14.73
N PRO A 670 13.02 -8.71 -14.15
CA PRO A 670 12.86 -8.63 -12.69
C PRO A 670 12.18 -9.85 -12.07
N LYS A 671 11.21 -10.43 -12.79
CA LYS A 671 10.46 -11.61 -12.33
C LYS A 671 11.21 -12.92 -12.47
N MET A 672 12.32 -12.91 -13.19
CA MET A 672 13.14 -14.08 -13.51
C MET A 672 14.54 -14.00 -12.86
N ALA A 673 14.76 -13.03 -11.99
CA ALA A 673 16.02 -12.75 -11.34
C ALA A 673 16.12 -13.49 -10.00
N PHE A 674 16.53 -14.74 -10.04
CA PHE A 674 16.60 -15.62 -8.86
C PHE A 674 17.94 -15.64 -8.14
N ARG A 675 19.02 -15.16 -8.77
CA ARG A 675 20.38 -15.24 -8.26
C ARG A 675 21.12 -13.93 -8.47
N HIS A 676 22.02 -13.57 -7.55
CA HIS A 676 22.87 -12.38 -7.69
C HIS A 676 24.31 -12.67 -7.25
N ARG A 677 25.26 -11.93 -7.82
CA ARG A 677 26.68 -11.93 -7.46
C ARG A 677 27.23 -10.50 -7.57
N GLY A 678 27.44 -9.85 -6.41
CA GLY A 678 27.76 -8.41 -6.42
C GLY A 678 26.65 -7.60 -7.12
N ASP A 679 27.01 -6.80 -8.11
CA ASP A 679 26.10 -5.97 -8.90
C ASP A 679 25.40 -6.74 -10.03
N TRP A 680 25.64 -8.02 -10.16
CA TRP A 680 25.08 -8.86 -11.22
C TRP A 680 23.90 -9.67 -10.75
N VAL A 681 22.91 -9.80 -11.63
CA VAL A 681 21.69 -10.59 -11.43
C VAL A 681 21.60 -11.64 -12.52
N HIS A 682 21.45 -12.89 -12.15
CA HIS A 682 21.24 -13.99 -13.08
C HIS A 682 19.75 -14.12 -13.42
N VAL A 683 19.42 -13.91 -14.67
CA VAL A 683 18.07 -13.99 -15.21
C VAL A 683 17.93 -15.29 -15.99
N THR A 684 16.87 -16.05 -15.71
CA THR A 684 16.62 -17.34 -16.36
C THR A 684 15.20 -17.36 -16.91
N GLY A 685 15.05 -17.65 -18.20
CA GLY A 685 13.77 -17.87 -18.90
C GLY A 685 13.57 -19.32 -19.26
N ALA A 686 12.42 -19.89 -18.92
CA ALA A 686 12.03 -21.23 -19.30
C ALA A 686 11.01 -21.19 -20.43
N PHE A 687 11.18 -22.04 -21.44
CA PHE A 687 10.22 -22.21 -22.52
C PHE A 687 10.20 -23.68 -23.00
N GLU A 688 9.16 -24.08 -23.67
CA GLU A 688 8.99 -25.43 -24.24
C GLU A 688 8.40 -25.28 -25.64
N LEU A 689 8.89 -26.10 -26.58
CA LEU A 689 8.40 -26.14 -27.95
C LEU A 689 7.42 -27.31 -28.09
N SER A 690 6.15 -27.00 -28.31
CA SER A 690 5.10 -27.98 -28.59
C SER A 690 5.11 -28.39 -30.06
N GLU A 691 5.64 -27.56 -30.96
CA GLU A 691 5.79 -27.76 -32.40
C GLU A 691 7.19 -27.33 -32.83
N LEU A 692 7.71 -27.94 -33.89
CA LEU A 692 9.02 -27.60 -34.42
C LEU A 692 8.94 -26.31 -35.24
N PRO A 693 9.53 -25.21 -34.80
CA PRO A 693 9.58 -23.98 -35.60
C PRO A 693 10.68 -24.08 -36.66
N ASP A 694 10.52 -23.35 -37.78
CA ASP A 694 11.54 -23.22 -38.81
C ASP A 694 12.78 -22.44 -38.32
N ALA A 695 12.56 -21.53 -37.36
CA ALA A 695 13.62 -20.76 -36.72
C ALA A 695 13.24 -20.37 -35.29
N LEU A 696 14.24 -20.28 -34.42
CA LEU A 696 14.14 -19.78 -33.05
C LEU A 696 15.24 -18.74 -32.82
N ASP A 697 14.83 -17.58 -32.35
CA ASP A 697 15.75 -16.53 -31.95
C ASP A 697 15.48 -16.14 -30.47
N ILE A 698 16.53 -15.93 -29.69
CA ILE A 698 16.46 -15.47 -28.32
C ILE A 698 17.08 -14.08 -28.28
N PHE A 699 16.30 -13.12 -27.78
CA PHE A 699 16.72 -11.73 -27.68
C PHE A 699 16.68 -11.26 -26.23
N ILE A 700 17.45 -10.19 -25.98
CA ILE A 700 17.26 -9.32 -24.85
C ILE A 700 16.95 -7.91 -25.35
N ARG A 701 16.01 -7.22 -24.68
CA ARG A 701 15.65 -5.85 -24.98
C ARG A 701 15.52 -5.07 -23.67
N GLY A 702 16.08 -3.87 -23.58
CA GLY A 702 15.83 -2.92 -22.52
C GLY A 702 14.44 -2.27 -22.65
N GLU A 703 13.88 -1.82 -21.56
CA GLU A 703 12.68 -0.98 -21.53
C GLU A 703 13.05 0.51 -21.61
N ASP A 704 12.10 1.38 -21.96
CA ASP A 704 12.22 2.84 -22.14
C ASP A 704 12.90 3.59 -20.96
N ARG A 705 13.09 2.95 -19.82
CA ARG A 705 13.72 3.50 -18.61
C ARG A 705 15.04 2.85 -18.24
N CYS A 706 15.66 2.11 -19.13
CA CYS A 706 16.88 1.37 -18.82
C CYS A 706 18.17 2.25 -18.86
N GLY A 707 18.05 3.54 -19.10
CA GLY A 707 19.18 4.46 -19.27
C GLY A 707 19.72 4.44 -20.69
N GLU A 708 21.06 4.45 -20.86
CA GLU A 708 21.70 4.42 -22.19
C GLU A 708 21.82 2.99 -22.74
N SER A 709 22.12 2.04 -21.88
CA SER A 709 22.26 0.62 -22.22
C SER A 709 22.09 -0.29 -20.99
N ILE A 710 21.70 -1.52 -21.21
CA ILE A 710 21.85 -2.59 -20.23
C ILE A 710 23.19 -3.30 -20.47
N VAL A 711 23.80 -3.79 -19.40
CA VAL A 711 25.07 -4.52 -19.46
C VAL A 711 24.81 -5.96 -19.14
N ILE A 712 25.20 -6.86 -20.04
CA ILE A 712 25.00 -8.30 -19.93
C ILE A 712 26.33 -9.05 -20.03
N ASP A 713 26.34 -10.27 -19.48
CA ASP A 713 27.47 -11.18 -19.52
C ASP A 713 26.95 -12.63 -19.49
N ASP A 714 27.70 -13.56 -20.08
CA ASP A 714 27.58 -14.99 -19.88
C ASP A 714 26.19 -15.57 -20.23
N PHE A 715 25.86 -15.61 -21.53
CA PHE A 715 24.64 -16.23 -22.02
C PHE A 715 24.76 -17.76 -22.07
N GLU A 716 23.75 -18.48 -21.60
CA GLU A 716 23.67 -19.92 -21.67
C GLU A 716 22.28 -20.42 -22.06
N LEU A 717 22.21 -21.37 -22.97
CA LEU A 717 21.02 -22.14 -23.32
C LEU A 717 21.23 -23.62 -23.02
N ARG A 718 20.32 -24.20 -22.24
CA ARG A 718 20.33 -25.62 -21.89
C ARG A 718 18.97 -26.25 -22.13
N ALA A 719 19.02 -27.57 -22.39
CA ALA A 719 17.84 -28.38 -22.18
C ALA A 719 17.78 -28.83 -20.72
N ALA A 720 16.62 -28.68 -20.09
CA ALA A 720 16.43 -29.23 -18.76
C ALA A 720 16.34 -30.76 -18.82
N PRO A 721 16.82 -31.48 -17.78
CA PRO A 721 16.73 -32.92 -17.74
C PRO A 721 15.28 -33.37 -17.84
N LEU A 722 14.99 -34.33 -18.68
CA LEU A 722 13.73 -35.06 -18.70
C LEU A 722 13.65 -35.80 -17.37
N THR A 723 12.99 -35.27 -16.38
CA THR A 723 12.62 -36.05 -15.21
C THR A 723 11.68 -37.14 -15.69
N SER A 724 12.18 -38.38 -15.73
CA SER A 724 11.36 -39.55 -15.94
C SER A 724 10.30 -39.58 -14.85
N MET A 725 9.09 -39.13 -15.18
CA MET A 725 7.91 -39.39 -14.36
C MET A 725 7.49 -40.83 -14.69
N GLU A 726 7.94 -41.83 -13.92
CA GLU A 726 7.23 -43.06 -13.71
C GLU A 726 6.31 -42.97 -12.52
#